data_2ef0b2d42d85efa56cdb389170f1c117
#
_entry.id   2ef0b2d42d85efa56cdb389170f1c117
#
_cell.length_a   1.000
_cell.length_b   1.000
_cell.length_c   1.000
_cell.angle_alpha   90.00
_cell.angle_beta   90.00
_cell.angle_gamma   90.00
#
_symmetry.space_group_name_H-M   'P 1'
#
loop_
_entity.id
_entity.type
_entity.pdbx_description
1 polymer ?
#
loop_
_entity_poly.entity_id
_entity_poly.type
_entity_poly.pdbx_seq_one_letter_code
_entity_poly.pdbx_strand_id
1 'polypeptide(L)'
;MKKQYSLLSDAESERDKNRIAIGHGLVLEFGERYPQSVLLFVQDIMVRKVDLSDRIGKKVFILEALELGAQKSRLAKALNISRQTIDNYQGIMKQFGLEGLVQGYSLADSKSKQRQRRIHSRNNKRIAGNRSKQLAEIRQKRKDERENQCRQLPFNFGYDTDALAVDVEEQPFCEEHEWEATRYAGVFVYLVALVTKWQWLQLVMGHFGCSYKIFMIFLLMTAQEINSIEQVKNVRSREAGKLLGIRRLPSKPKIWQCFYSASDKGFSFPLLSDYFRYQIKVGLVGLYLWFTDGHLLPYTGKEPFHYTYNTQRGMAVPGRTNMVTCDSRGRIIDFEIQEGKGNMKAYILSLWEKWRSDLPACPIMVFDREGYDAGFFSTLVLGGIPFVTWQKNVDAKEMAAIDDKKFKEEFKFNGKSYAVFEDEKMITHSPGHDSDTGKHCFKLRRLLIWNKSSKRRTCGVAWTGNIKISTVECCRAILSRWGASENTFKHTLERHPLHYHPGFKLIESENQEIKNPLIKEKNKLIKGCNTKIGKLYKKLANSKDAQNKDGSLRQNSVKERIKKQIQEQQCKLKILKKEKKEAPGRVNVSSLENYKSIKRVDNEGKYLFDFVTSSVWNARKLMVSWLQTFYRQENEVVDLFYAIANCHGWIKSTEKDVIVRLESLEQRGRCMAQEELCRKLTSLGAHTPTRKWLKIEVGDSPLQSVQ
;
A
#
# COMPACT_ATOMS: atom_id res chain seq x y z
N MET A 1 28.93 -4.22 -46.38
CA MET A 1 29.82 -3.81 -45.25
C MET A 1 29.74 -2.34 -44.85
N LYS A 2 29.23 -1.40 -45.64
CA LYS A 2 29.16 0.05 -45.25
C LYS A 2 27.94 0.46 -44.45
N LYS A 3 26.86 -0.36 -44.33
CA LYS A 3 25.67 -0.04 -43.50
C LYS A 3 25.75 -0.47 -42.03
N GLN A 4 26.70 -1.35 -41.64
CA GLN A 4 26.87 -1.76 -40.24
C GLN A 4 27.71 -0.75 -39.43
N TYR A 5 28.56 0.05 -40.09
CA TYR A 5 29.37 1.07 -39.38
C TYR A 5 28.59 2.33 -38.99
N SER A 6 27.47 2.65 -39.69
CA SER A 6 26.65 3.82 -39.33
C SER A 6 25.81 3.60 -38.06
N LEU A 7 25.39 2.36 -37.81
CA LEU A 7 24.62 2.03 -36.60
C LEU A 7 25.48 2.02 -35.31
N LEU A 8 26.77 1.71 -35.44
CA LEU A 8 27.72 1.77 -34.32
C LEU A 8 28.11 3.22 -34.00
N SER A 9 28.25 4.09 -35.02
CA SER A 9 28.58 5.50 -34.81
C SER A 9 27.43 6.29 -34.18
N ASP A 10 26.18 5.95 -34.48
CA ASP A 10 25.01 6.61 -33.89
C ASP A 10 24.80 6.16 -32.43
N ALA A 11 25.07 4.88 -32.11
CA ALA A 11 25.01 4.38 -30.73
C ALA A 11 26.16 4.93 -29.84
N GLU A 12 27.35 5.18 -30.42
CA GLU A 12 28.45 5.83 -29.70
C GLU A 12 28.17 7.33 -29.52
N SER A 13 27.56 8.02 -30.49
CA SER A 13 27.19 9.45 -30.36
C SER A 13 26.08 9.70 -29.35
N GLU A 14 25.16 8.76 -29.13
CA GLU A 14 24.14 8.86 -28.08
C GLU A 14 24.70 8.56 -26.69
N ARG A 15 25.63 7.62 -26.57
CA ARG A 15 26.34 7.35 -25.30
C ARG A 15 27.17 8.54 -24.83
N ASP A 16 27.74 9.31 -25.72
CA ASP A 16 28.56 10.50 -25.39
C ASP A 16 27.72 11.67 -24.84
N LYS A 17 26.44 11.77 -25.16
CA LYS A 17 25.59 12.87 -24.68
C LYS A 17 25.34 12.84 -23.15
N ASN A 18 25.37 11.67 -22.55
CA ASN A 18 25.11 11.51 -21.11
C ASN A 18 26.39 11.35 -20.28
N ARG A 19 27.59 11.37 -20.91
CA ARG A 19 28.87 11.24 -20.26
C ARG A 19 29.58 12.59 -20.14
N ILE A 20 29.91 12.99 -18.93
CA ILE A 20 30.58 14.26 -18.64
C ILE A 20 31.93 13.98 -17.97
N ALA A 21 33.03 14.38 -18.63
CA ALA A 21 34.37 14.30 -18.06
C ALA A 21 34.57 15.34 -16.94
N ILE A 22 34.84 14.88 -15.72
CA ILE A 22 35.03 15.69 -14.53
C ILE A 22 36.48 15.79 -14.04
N GLY A 23 37.35 14.97 -14.58
CA GLY A 23 38.79 14.93 -14.24
C GLY A 23 39.57 14.09 -15.25
N HIS A 24 40.88 13.90 -15.02
CA HIS A 24 41.67 13.02 -15.86
C HIS A 24 41.26 11.56 -15.63
N GLY A 25 40.69 10.92 -16.66
CA GLY A 25 40.17 9.57 -16.56
C GLY A 25 38.92 9.41 -15.67
N LEU A 26 38.27 10.51 -15.27
CA LEU A 26 37.07 10.52 -14.44
C LEU A 26 35.87 11.02 -15.25
N VAL A 27 34.84 10.19 -15.35
CA VAL A 27 33.63 10.46 -16.13
C VAL A 27 32.38 10.21 -15.28
N LEU A 28 31.42 11.13 -15.37
CA LEU A 28 30.06 10.91 -14.86
C LEU A 28 29.16 10.51 -16.01
N GLU A 29 28.35 9.50 -15.79
CA GLU A 29 27.30 9.05 -16.71
C GLU A 29 25.94 9.18 -16.02
N PHE A 30 25.01 9.91 -16.63
CA PHE A 30 23.66 10.12 -16.13
C PHE A 30 22.71 9.13 -16.77
N GLY A 31 21.87 8.49 -15.97
CA GLY A 31 20.91 7.51 -16.45
C GLY A 31 19.80 8.13 -17.31
N GLU A 32 19.56 7.59 -18.49
CA GLU A 32 18.53 8.09 -19.42
C GLU A 32 17.11 8.01 -18.84
N ARG A 33 16.78 6.93 -18.15
CA ARG A 33 15.46 6.71 -17.50
C ARG A 33 15.35 7.35 -16.12
N TYR A 34 16.46 7.60 -15.46
CA TYR A 34 16.53 8.16 -14.10
C TYR A 34 17.64 9.23 -14.05
N PRO A 35 17.37 10.48 -14.44
CA PRO A 35 18.37 11.54 -14.46
C PRO A 35 18.94 11.87 -13.06
N GLN A 36 18.33 11.33 -12.01
CA GLN A 36 18.84 11.42 -10.64
C GLN A 36 19.89 10.35 -10.31
N SER A 37 20.02 9.29 -11.11
CA SER A 37 21.02 8.24 -10.92
C SER A 37 22.27 8.57 -11.72
N VAL A 38 23.40 8.70 -11.02
CA VAL A 38 24.71 9.01 -11.61
C VAL A 38 25.70 7.90 -11.34
N LEU A 39 26.42 7.50 -12.36
CA LEU A 39 27.51 6.53 -12.30
C LEU A 39 28.84 7.28 -12.42
N LEU A 40 29.80 6.96 -11.56
CA LEU A 40 31.17 7.44 -11.62
C LEU A 40 32.08 6.38 -12.20
N PHE A 41 32.80 6.72 -13.26
CA PHE A 41 33.80 5.88 -13.89
C PHE A 41 35.20 6.45 -13.66
N VAL A 42 36.14 5.54 -13.39
CA VAL A 42 37.56 5.80 -13.33
C VAL A 42 38.23 4.93 -14.38
N GLN A 43 38.82 5.50 -15.42
CA GLN A 43 39.43 4.75 -16.54
C GLN A 43 38.48 3.67 -17.10
N ASP A 44 37.22 4.04 -17.38
CA ASP A 44 36.15 3.19 -17.88
C ASP A 44 35.65 2.08 -16.93
N ILE A 45 36.16 2.01 -15.71
CA ILE A 45 35.65 1.12 -14.66
C ILE A 45 34.64 1.87 -13.82
N MET A 46 33.42 1.34 -13.69
CA MET A 46 32.39 1.89 -12.82
C MET A 46 32.77 1.67 -11.34
N VAL A 47 33.07 2.76 -10.63
CA VAL A 47 33.46 2.71 -9.20
C VAL A 47 32.31 3.01 -8.26
N ARG A 48 31.35 3.84 -8.67
CA ARG A 48 30.26 4.25 -7.79
C ARG A 48 28.97 4.53 -8.56
N LYS A 49 27.84 4.14 -7.94
CA LYS A 49 26.50 4.55 -8.35
C LYS A 49 25.85 5.31 -7.21
N VAL A 50 25.30 6.49 -7.50
CA VAL A 50 24.65 7.35 -6.50
C VAL A 50 23.32 7.87 -7.02
N ASP A 51 22.33 7.93 -6.15
CA ASP A 51 21.09 8.65 -6.37
C ASP A 51 21.24 10.08 -5.84
N LEU A 52 21.17 11.05 -6.73
CA LEU A 52 21.30 12.48 -6.40
C LEU A 52 20.11 13.02 -5.59
N SER A 53 19.03 12.28 -5.48
CA SER A 53 17.89 12.61 -4.60
C SER A 53 18.22 12.36 -3.13
N ASP A 54 19.16 11.45 -2.84
CA ASP A 54 19.70 11.28 -1.51
C ASP A 54 20.68 12.43 -1.19
N ARG A 55 20.22 13.34 -0.34
CA ARG A 55 20.98 14.54 0.04
C ARG A 55 22.31 14.23 0.72
N ILE A 56 22.37 13.14 1.49
CA ILE A 56 23.59 12.75 2.22
C ILE A 56 24.52 12.01 1.28
N GLY A 57 24.03 11.04 0.53
CA GLY A 57 24.78 10.31 -0.47
C GLY A 57 25.39 11.24 -1.52
N LYS A 58 24.66 12.28 -1.97
CA LYS A 58 25.18 13.31 -2.88
C LYS A 58 26.35 14.07 -2.29
N LYS A 59 26.32 14.47 -1.01
CA LYS A 59 27.43 15.20 -0.37
C LYS A 59 28.68 14.32 -0.24
N VAL A 60 28.53 13.09 0.18
CA VAL A 60 29.61 12.12 0.31
C VAL A 60 30.22 11.81 -1.06
N PHE A 61 29.39 11.56 -2.06
CA PHE A 61 29.81 11.32 -3.44
C PHE A 61 30.66 12.48 -4.02
N ILE A 62 30.26 13.73 -3.77
CA ILE A 62 31.02 14.91 -4.22
C ILE A 62 32.41 14.91 -3.61
N LEU A 63 32.54 14.58 -2.33
CA LEU A 63 33.85 14.54 -1.64
C LEU A 63 34.71 13.37 -2.15
N GLU A 64 34.12 12.17 -2.31
CA GLU A 64 34.79 11.01 -2.89
C GLU A 64 35.30 11.27 -4.32
N ALA A 65 34.48 11.92 -5.17
CA ALA A 65 34.89 12.27 -6.52
C ALA A 65 36.08 13.24 -6.53
N LEU A 66 36.13 14.18 -5.57
CA LEU A 66 37.26 15.11 -5.42
C LEU A 66 38.53 14.42 -4.92
N GLU A 67 38.40 13.43 -4.00
CA GLU A 67 39.52 12.63 -3.53
C GLU A 67 40.10 11.75 -4.66
N LEU A 68 39.25 11.31 -5.59
CA LEU A 68 39.68 10.60 -6.81
C LEU A 68 40.28 11.51 -7.89
N GLY A 69 40.35 12.82 -7.66
CA GLY A 69 40.97 13.76 -8.56
C GLY A 69 40.03 14.52 -9.51
N ALA A 70 38.74 14.57 -9.22
CA ALA A 70 37.79 15.35 -10.01
C ALA A 70 38.09 16.85 -9.92
N GLN A 71 38.01 17.55 -11.05
CA GLN A 71 38.15 19.00 -11.09
C GLN A 71 36.89 19.66 -10.52
N LYS A 72 37.05 20.45 -9.45
CA LYS A 72 35.97 21.10 -8.73
C LYS A 72 35.02 21.91 -9.65
N SER A 73 35.56 22.59 -10.64
CA SER A 73 34.78 23.38 -11.59
C SER A 73 33.92 22.54 -12.52
N ARG A 74 34.44 21.40 -13.00
CA ARG A 74 33.73 20.48 -13.88
C ARG A 74 32.68 19.70 -13.11
N LEU A 75 33.05 19.24 -11.92
CA LEU A 75 32.12 18.53 -11.02
C LEU A 75 30.93 19.44 -10.62
N ALA A 76 31.21 20.71 -10.27
CA ALA A 76 30.17 21.68 -9.95
C ALA A 76 29.20 21.91 -11.10
N LYS A 77 29.72 22.04 -12.33
CA LYS A 77 28.92 22.21 -13.55
C LYS A 77 28.12 20.97 -13.85
N ALA A 78 28.70 19.77 -13.77
CA ALA A 78 28.04 18.49 -14.05
C ALA A 78 26.89 18.22 -13.09
N LEU A 79 27.04 18.56 -11.82
CA LEU A 79 25.99 18.30 -10.79
C LEU A 79 25.05 19.51 -10.56
N ASN A 80 25.19 20.56 -11.36
CA ASN A 80 24.44 21.84 -11.27
C ASN A 80 24.44 22.43 -9.84
N ILE A 81 25.62 22.56 -9.26
CA ILE A 81 25.84 23.17 -7.94
C ILE A 81 26.93 24.26 -8.01
N SER A 82 26.95 25.15 -7.02
CA SER A 82 28.01 26.16 -6.95
C SER A 82 29.32 25.56 -6.43
N ARG A 83 30.49 26.14 -6.86
CA ARG A 83 31.78 25.77 -6.28
C ARG A 83 31.82 26.03 -4.78
N GLN A 84 31.19 27.12 -4.33
CA GLN A 84 31.07 27.46 -2.91
C GLN A 84 30.35 26.36 -2.10
N THR A 85 29.37 25.66 -2.71
CA THR A 85 28.70 24.51 -2.09
C THR A 85 29.68 23.38 -1.85
N ILE A 86 30.55 23.10 -2.82
CA ILE A 86 31.59 22.07 -2.69
C ILE A 86 32.59 22.45 -1.60
N ASP A 87 33.06 23.73 -1.59
CA ASP A 87 33.99 24.26 -0.57
C ASP A 87 33.37 24.15 0.84
N ASN A 88 32.09 24.43 0.97
CA ASN A 88 31.36 24.25 2.22
C ASN A 88 31.34 22.80 2.68
N TYR A 89 31.09 21.82 1.79
CA TYR A 89 31.10 20.41 2.14
C TYR A 89 32.52 19.96 2.56
N GLN A 90 33.55 20.36 1.86
CA GLN A 90 34.94 20.09 2.25
C GLN A 90 35.27 20.69 3.62
N GLY A 91 34.86 21.95 3.86
CA GLY A 91 35.06 22.61 5.14
C GLY A 91 34.33 21.95 6.28
N ILE A 92 33.07 21.51 6.06
CA ILE A 92 32.27 20.77 7.06
C ILE A 92 32.93 19.41 7.36
N MET A 93 33.35 18.69 6.32
CA MET A 93 34.02 17.40 6.47
C MET A 93 35.33 17.53 7.25
N LYS A 94 36.13 18.58 6.95
CA LYS A 94 37.37 18.84 7.65
C LYS A 94 37.17 19.23 9.11
N GLN A 95 36.11 19.98 9.43
CA GLN A 95 35.89 20.55 10.77
C GLN A 95 35.04 19.62 11.68
N PHE A 96 34.08 18.91 11.11
CA PHE A 96 33.07 18.14 11.89
C PHE A 96 32.96 16.66 11.46
N GLY A 97 33.79 16.22 10.51
CA GLY A 97 33.76 14.87 9.97
C GLY A 97 32.45 14.54 9.23
N LEU A 98 32.23 13.24 9.01
CA LEU A 98 31.04 12.72 8.34
C LEU A 98 29.74 13.07 9.09
N GLU A 99 29.80 13.08 10.42
CA GLU A 99 28.65 13.42 11.26
C GLU A 99 28.14 14.85 10.97
N GLY A 100 29.04 15.81 10.75
CA GLY A 100 28.66 17.17 10.40
C GLY A 100 27.92 17.28 9.07
N LEU A 101 28.29 16.44 8.07
CA LEU A 101 27.58 16.36 6.80
C LEU A 101 26.20 15.73 6.93
N VAL A 102 26.07 14.68 7.73
CA VAL A 102 24.81 13.96 7.98
C VAL A 102 23.83 14.84 8.76
N GLN A 103 24.28 15.48 9.82
CA GLN A 103 23.46 16.35 10.67
C GLN A 103 23.22 17.74 10.05
N GLY A 104 23.90 18.08 8.94
CA GLY A 104 23.70 19.33 8.22
C GLY A 104 24.31 20.55 8.93
N TYR A 105 25.43 20.36 9.63
CA TYR A 105 26.16 21.46 10.25
C TYR A 105 26.61 22.50 9.18
N SER A 106 26.73 23.75 9.57
CA SER A 106 27.25 24.80 8.73
C SER A 106 28.60 25.31 9.25
N LEU A 107 29.48 25.77 8.36
CA LEU A 107 30.76 26.40 8.73
C LEU A 107 30.56 27.65 9.61
N ALA A 108 29.33 28.17 9.68
CA ALA A 108 28.96 29.27 10.55
C ALA A 108 28.71 28.87 11.99
N ASP A 109 28.61 27.56 12.29
CA ASP A 109 28.29 27.03 13.62
C ASP A 109 29.52 26.80 14.52
N SER A 110 30.63 27.48 14.25
CA SER A 110 31.78 27.52 15.16
C SER A 110 31.37 28.04 16.54
N LYS A 111 31.90 27.43 17.63
CA LYS A 111 31.55 27.79 19.03
C LYS A 111 31.59 29.29 19.33
N SER A 112 32.48 30.06 18.64
CA SER A 112 32.58 31.50 18.78
C SER A 112 31.39 32.26 18.18
N LYS A 113 30.85 31.81 17.04
CA LYS A 113 29.66 32.37 16.40
C LYS A 113 28.36 31.98 17.09
N GLN A 114 28.27 30.80 17.70
CA GLN A 114 27.15 30.41 18.55
C GLN A 114 27.02 31.33 19.78
N ARG A 115 28.15 31.75 20.37
CA ARG A 115 28.14 32.68 21.51
C ARG A 115 27.65 34.07 21.09
N GLN A 116 28.07 34.58 19.93
CA GLN A 116 27.62 35.86 19.37
C GLN A 116 26.11 35.77 18.96
N ARG A 117 25.66 34.68 18.38
CA ARG A 117 24.24 34.49 18.04
C ARG A 117 23.34 34.42 19.29
N ARG A 118 23.81 33.86 20.41
CA ARG A 118 23.07 33.87 21.68
C ARG A 118 22.94 35.28 22.26
N ILE A 119 23.96 36.12 22.11
CA ILE A 119 23.93 37.50 22.55
C ILE A 119 23.03 38.35 21.64
N HIS A 120 23.11 38.20 20.33
CA HIS A 120 22.19 38.85 19.36
C HIS A 120 20.75 38.38 19.53
N SER A 121 20.52 37.10 19.81
CA SER A 121 19.16 36.55 20.06
C SER A 121 18.52 37.12 21.31
N ARG A 122 19.29 37.41 22.38
CA ARG A 122 18.76 38.08 23.59
C ARG A 122 18.41 39.55 23.35
N ASN A 123 19.17 40.28 22.54
CA ASN A 123 18.88 41.68 22.19
C ASN A 123 17.74 41.78 21.17
N ASN A 124 17.66 40.84 20.22
CA ASN A 124 16.57 40.81 19.23
C ASN A 124 15.23 40.32 19.77
N LYS A 125 15.17 39.63 20.95
CA LYS A 125 13.89 39.27 21.56
C LYS A 125 13.04 40.49 21.95
N ARG A 126 13.65 41.62 22.28
CA ARG A 126 12.96 42.88 22.61
C ARG A 126 12.39 43.57 21.36
N ILE A 127 13.11 43.48 20.22
CA ILE A 127 12.67 44.02 18.92
C ILE A 127 11.73 43.07 18.20
N ALA A 128 11.91 41.75 18.39
CA ALA A 128 11.04 40.73 17.84
C ALA A 128 9.62 40.74 18.42
N GLY A 129 9.43 41.18 19.68
CA GLY A 129 8.11 41.29 20.31
C GLY A 129 7.17 42.24 19.56
N ASN A 130 7.68 43.42 19.15
CA ASN A 130 6.88 44.38 18.40
C ASN A 130 6.70 43.97 16.93
N ARG A 131 7.73 43.40 16.32
CA ARG A 131 7.67 42.87 14.96
C ARG A 131 6.78 41.63 14.84
N SER A 132 6.73 40.81 15.90
CA SER A 132 5.82 39.65 16.01
C SER A 132 4.36 40.07 16.12
N LYS A 133 4.04 41.14 16.85
CA LYS A 133 2.69 41.69 16.92
C LYS A 133 2.25 42.26 15.57
N GLN A 134 3.11 43.09 14.92
CA GLN A 134 2.81 43.60 13.58
C GLN A 134 2.65 42.49 12.53
N LEU A 135 3.50 41.45 12.58
CA LEU A 135 3.34 40.28 11.70
C LEU A 135 2.12 39.44 12.04
N ALA A 136 1.69 39.38 13.30
CA ALA A 136 0.45 38.73 13.70
C ALA A 136 -0.78 39.53 13.19
N GLU A 137 -0.75 40.85 13.29
CA GLU A 137 -1.79 41.72 12.75
C GLU A 137 -1.88 41.65 11.22
N ILE A 138 -0.73 41.67 10.52
CA ILE A 138 -0.68 41.48 9.07
C ILE A 138 -1.16 40.07 8.68
N ARG A 139 -0.81 39.05 9.46
CA ARG A 139 -1.31 37.68 9.24
C ARG A 139 -2.80 37.59 9.50
N GLN A 140 -3.31 38.26 10.53
CA GLN A 140 -4.73 38.30 10.82
C GLN A 140 -5.49 39.06 9.72
N LYS A 141 -5.06 40.26 9.31
CA LYS A 141 -5.63 40.97 8.15
C LYS A 141 -5.64 40.13 6.88
N ARG A 142 -4.50 39.47 6.56
CA ARG A 142 -4.43 38.54 5.41
C ARG A 142 -5.28 37.31 5.59
N LYS A 143 -5.56 36.88 6.83
CA LYS A 143 -6.48 35.79 7.12
C LYS A 143 -7.91 36.24 6.89
N ASP A 144 -8.27 37.40 7.38
CA ASP A 144 -9.61 38.00 7.22
C ASP A 144 -9.89 38.34 5.74
N GLU A 145 -8.90 38.89 5.02
CA GLU A 145 -8.96 39.07 3.57
C GLU A 145 -9.10 37.72 2.81
N ARG A 146 -8.43 36.68 3.28
CA ARG A 146 -8.54 35.33 2.70
C ARG A 146 -9.87 34.66 3.03
N GLU A 147 -10.39 34.83 4.23
CA GLU A 147 -11.70 34.34 4.62
C GLU A 147 -12.81 35.07 3.84
N ASN A 148 -12.67 36.37 3.60
CA ASN A 148 -13.57 37.14 2.74
C ASN A 148 -13.43 36.74 1.25
N GLN A 149 -12.24 36.38 0.78
CA GLN A 149 -12.02 35.88 -0.58
C GLN A 149 -12.38 34.39 -0.77
N CYS A 150 -12.49 33.59 0.32
CA CYS A 150 -12.93 32.20 0.28
C CYS A 150 -14.46 32.04 0.20
N ARG A 151 -15.21 33.11 0.17
CA ARG A 151 -16.69 33.09 0.11
C ARG A 151 -17.25 32.78 -1.29
N GLN A 152 -16.42 32.71 -2.32
CA GLN A 152 -16.86 32.37 -3.68
C GLN A 152 -16.50 30.96 -4.05
N LEU A 153 -17.49 30.09 -4.14
CA LEU A 153 -17.38 28.71 -4.54
C LEU A 153 -17.83 28.55 -5.98
N PRO A 154 -16.96 28.04 -6.91
CA PRO A 154 -17.39 27.72 -8.28
C PRO A 154 -18.44 26.61 -8.31
N PHE A 155 -18.41 25.72 -7.31
CA PHE A 155 -19.48 24.78 -7.01
C PHE A 155 -19.97 25.04 -5.59
N ASN A 156 -21.13 25.59 -5.47
CA ASN A 156 -21.80 25.53 -4.18
C ASN A 156 -22.41 24.13 -4.08
N PHE A 157 -21.68 23.19 -3.45
CA PHE A 157 -22.26 21.92 -3.02
C PHE A 157 -23.13 22.12 -1.78
N GLY A 158 -23.66 23.34 -1.55
CA GLY A 158 -24.47 23.69 -0.40
C GLY A 158 -25.64 22.76 -0.26
N TYR A 159 -25.56 21.85 0.69
CA TYR A 159 -26.75 21.37 1.39
C TYR A 159 -27.23 22.50 2.30
N ASP A 160 -28.54 22.59 2.46
CA ASP A 160 -29.15 23.43 3.44
C ASP A 160 -28.38 23.38 4.74
N THR A 161 -27.68 24.43 5.00
CA THR A 161 -26.90 24.63 6.22
C THR A 161 -27.74 25.26 7.30
N ASP A 162 -29.04 24.91 7.37
CA ASP A 162 -29.91 25.37 8.45
C ASP A 162 -29.43 24.98 9.86
N ALA A 163 -28.40 24.13 9.92
CA ALA A 163 -27.72 23.79 11.18
C ALA A 163 -26.48 24.66 11.49
N LEU A 164 -26.00 25.49 10.57
CA LEU A 164 -24.90 26.44 10.78
C LEU A 164 -25.15 27.70 9.96
N ALA A 165 -26.23 28.39 10.29
CA ALA A 165 -26.51 29.74 9.80
C ALA A 165 -25.43 30.70 10.32
N VAL A 166 -24.32 30.79 9.57
CA VAL A 166 -23.58 32.03 9.49
C VAL A 166 -24.11 32.69 8.24
N ASP A 167 -24.79 33.81 8.41
CA ASP A 167 -25.26 34.67 7.34
C ASP A 167 -24.16 34.90 6.32
N VAL A 168 -24.20 34.13 5.25
CA VAL A 168 -23.40 34.38 4.07
C VAL A 168 -24.34 35.06 3.09
N GLU A 169 -24.34 36.39 3.09
CA GLU A 169 -24.87 37.13 1.97
C GLU A 169 -24.33 36.53 0.68
N GLU A 170 -25.22 35.95 -0.12
CA GLU A 170 -24.92 35.49 -1.46
C GLU A 170 -24.55 36.69 -2.32
N GLN A 171 -23.28 37.02 -2.40
CA GLN A 171 -22.82 37.88 -3.48
C GLN A 171 -22.92 37.07 -4.79
N PRO A 172 -23.64 37.61 -5.79
CA PRO A 172 -23.75 36.94 -7.06
C PRO A 172 -22.38 36.74 -7.66
N PHE A 173 -22.12 35.51 -8.09
CA PHE A 173 -20.92 35.09 -8.76
C PHE A 173 -20.80 35.85 -10.09
N CYS A 174 -20.07 36.95 -10.11
CA CYS A 174 -19.90 37.81 -11.27
C CYS A 174 -18.78 37.33 -12.19
N GLU A 175 -18.80 36.12 -12.70
CA GLU A 175 -17.98 35.63 -13.82
C GLU A 175 -18.49 34.24 -14.18
N GLU A 176 -19.81 34.09 -14.35
CA GLU A 176 -20.47 32.78 -14.51
C GLU A 176 -20.17 32.05 -15.81
N HIS A 177 -19.45 32.63 -16.75
CA HIS A 177 -19.41 32.10 -18.10
C HIS A 177 -18.01 31.85 -18.70
N GLU A 178 -16.95 32.09 -17.95
CA GLU A 178 -15.62 31.87 -18.48
C GLU A 178 -15.10 30.44 -18.22
N TRP A 179 -14.41 29.91 -19.23
CA TRP A 179 -13.69 28.65 -19.08
C TRP A 179 -12.41 28.85 -18.28
N GLU A 180 -12.22 28.03 -17.30
CA GLU A 180 -11.00 28.01 -16.52
C GLU A 180 -10.22 26.70 -16.70
N ALA A 181 -8.92 26.79 -17.00
CA ALA A 181 -8.08 25.62 -17.16
C ALA A 181 -7.83 24.90 -15.84
N THR A 182 -7.76 23.58 -15.86
CA THR A 182 -7.35 22.73 -14.74
C THR A 182 -6.65 21.47 -15.23
N ARG A 183 -5.55 21.13 -14.58
CA ARG A 183 -4.83 19.87 -14.84
C ARG A 183 -5.53 18.64 -14.27
N TYR A 184 -6.54 18.83 -13.48
CA TYR A 184 -7.24 17.77 -12.76
C TYR A 184 -8.61 17.48 -13.33
N ALA A 185 -8.88 17.93 -14.56
CA ALA A 185 -10.17 17.74 -15.20
C ALA A 185 -10.60 16.28 -15.28
N GLY A 186 -9.67 15.37 -15.55
CA GLY A 186 -9.93 13.94 -15.62
C GLY A 186 -10.44 13.31 -14.32
N VAL A 187 -10.21 13.92 -13.15
CA VAL A 187 -10.75 13.43 -11.87
C VAL A 187 -12.29 13.48 -11.82
N PHE A 188 -12.91 14.34 -12.64
CA PHE A 188 -14.38 14.42 -12.71
C PHE A 188 -15.02 13.13 -13.21
N VAL A 189 -14.34 12.30 -13.96
CA VAL A 189 -14.90 10.99 -14.38
C VAL A 189 -15.22 10.11 -13.15
N TYR A 190 -14.35 10.13 -12.14
CA TYR A 190 -14.61 9.44 -10.89
C TYR A 190 -15.77 10.09 -10.12
N LEU A 191 -15.76 11.42 -10.01
CA LEU A 191 -16.79 12.13 -9.27
C LEU A 191 -18.19 11.86 -9.84
N VAL A 192 -18.37 11.96 -11.16
CA VAL A 192 -19.67 11.70 -11.81
C VAL A 192 -20.12 10.25 -11.58
N ALA A 193 -19.21 9.28 -11.75
CA ALA A 193 -19.53 7.88 -11.52
C ALA A 193 -19.92 7.62 -10.05
N LEU A 194 -19.18 8.18 -9.09
CA LEU A 194 -19.42 8.01 -7.65
C LEU A 194 -20.72 8.66 -7.21
N VAL A 195 -21.00 9.88 -7.67
CA VAL A 195 -22.24 10.61 -7.31
C VAL A 195 -23.47 9.87 -7.82
N THR A 196 -23.43 9.32 -9.04
CA THR A 196 -24.59 8.66 -9.65
C THR A 196 -24.76 7.21 -9.23
N LYS A 197 -23.71 6.40 -9.39
CA LYS A 197 -23.82 4.96 -9.18
C LYS A 197 -23.75 4.55 -7.72
N TRP A 198 -22.99 5.26 -6.90
CA TRP A 198 -22.82 4.92 -5.48
C TRP A 198 -23.55 5.84 -4.52
N GLN A 199 -24.21 6.90 -4.98
CA GLN A 199 -24.74 7.96 -4.11
C GLN A 199 -23.71 8.41 -3.06
N TRP A 200 -22.43 8.40 -3.49
CA TRP A 200 -21.28 8.54 -2.60
C TRP A 200 -21.30 9.85 -1.81
N LEU A 201 -21.67 10.95 -2.49
CA LEU A 201 -21.70 12.26 -1.86
C LEU A 201 -22.82 12.36 -0.82
N GLN A 202 -23.99 11.77 -1.11
CA GLN A 202 -25.13 11.70 -0.17
C GLN A 202 -24.76 10.91 1.08
N LEU A 203 -24.08 9.74 0.92
CA LEU A 203 -23.62 8.93 2.05
C LEU A 203 -22.63 9.71 2.91
N VAL A 204 -21.61 10.33 2.28
CA VAL A 204 -20.60 11.10 3.00
C VAL A 204 -21.22 12.29 3.72
N MET A 205 -22.12 13.03 3.08
CA MET A 205 -22.77 14.20 3.68
C MET A 205 -23.76 13.81 4.78
N GLY A 206 -24.44 12.69 4.64
CA GLY A 206 -25.33 12.17 5.68
C GLY A 206 -24.61 11.91 7.01
N HIS A 207 -23.40 11.35 6.96
CA HIS A 207 -22.61 11.05 8.16
C HIS A 207 -21.73 12.22 8.63
N PHE A 208 -21.18 13.01 7.70
CA PHE A 208 -20.13 13.99 8.01
C PHE A 208 -20.54 15.46 7.79
N GLY A 209 -21.68 15.72 7.17
CA GLY A 209 -22.15 17.09 6.91
C GLY A 209 -21.10 17.91 6.16
N CYS A 210 -20.83 19.13 6.61
CA CYS A 210 -19.86 20.05 5.99
C CYS A 210 -18.43 19.52 5.95
N SER A 211 -18.08 18.46 6.70
CA SER A 211 -16.78 17.83 6.65
C SER A 211 -16.56 16.99 5.39
N TYR A 212 -17.54 16.85 4.49
CA TYR A 212 -17.41 16.14 3.21
C TYR A 212 -16.21 16.58 2.37
N LYS A 213 -15.75 17.81 2.54
CA LYS A 213 -14.60 18.37 1.81
C LYS A 213 -13.31 17.58 1.99
N ILE A 214 -13.10 16.92 3.15
CA ILE A 214 -11.92 16.07 3.35
C ILE A 214 -11.97 14.83 2.45
N PHE A 215 -13.16 14.27 2.22
CA PHE A 215 -13.35 13.14 1.32
C PHE A 215 -13.10 13.53 -0.14
N MET A 216 -13.45 14.76 -0.53
CA MET A 216 -13.10 15.30 -1.86
C MET A 216 -11.58 15.45 -2.03
N ILE A 217 -10.87 15.87 -0.98
CA ILE A 217 -9.39 15.92 -0.99
C ILE A 217 -8.82 14.50 -1.12
N PHE A 218 -9.38 13.53 -0.40
CA PHE A 218 -8.96 12.12 -0.50
C PHE A 218 -9.29 11.53 -1.89
N LEU A 219 -10.42 11.91 -2.48
CA LEU A 219 -10.74 11.55 -3.87
C LEU A 219 -9.67 12.07 -4.83
N LEU A 220 -9.32 13.35 -4.74
CA LEU A 220 -8.23 13.92 -5.54
C LEU A 220 -6.91 13.18 -5.31
N MET A 221 -6.54 12.93 -4.05
CA MET A 221 -5.31 12.21 -3.72
C MET A 221 -5.30 10.81 -4.34
N THR A 222 -6.38 10.07 -4.19
CA THR A 222 -6.48 8.71 -4.70
C THR A 222 -6.49 8.67 -6.23
N ALA A 223 -7.20 9.59 -6.88
CA ALA A 223 -7.31 9.66 -8.33
C ALA A 223 -6.00 10.13 -8.99
N GLN A 224 -5.19 10.96 -8.32
CA GLN A 224 -3.96 11.56 -8.83
C GLN A 224 -2.69 10.94 -8.23
N GLU A 225 -2.77 9.74 -7.67
CA GLU A 225 -1.61 9.00 -7.13
C GLU A 225 -0.82 9.78 -6.06
N ILE A 226 -1.50 10.67 -5.31
CA ILE A 226 -0.88 11.46 -4.24
C ILE A 226 -0.82 10.61 -2.97
N ASN A 227 0.38 10.15 -2.63
CA ASN A 227 0.59 9.11 -1.62
C ASN A 227 0.43 9.58 -0.16
N SER A 228 0.30 10.89 0.09
CA SER A 228 0.09 11.40 1.45
C SER A 228 -0.43 12.83 1.46
N ILE A 229 -1.08 13.24 2.55
CA ILE A 229 -1.49 14.63 2.79
C ILE A 229 -0.28 15.59 2.69
N GLU A 230 0.91 15.12 3.07
CA GLU A 230 2.14 15.91 2.96
C GLU A 230 2.50 16.27 1.52
N GLN A 231 2.15 15.40 0.56
CA GLN A 231 2.42 15.62 -0.87
C GLN A 231 1.38 16.54 -1.53
N VAL A 232 0.25 16.82 -0.88
CA VAL A 232 -0.76 17.78 -1.40
C VAL A 232 -0.16 19.16 -1.63
N LYS A 233 0.93 19.51 -0.93
CA LYS A 233 1.68 20.76 -1.20
C LYS A 233 2.21 20.88 -2.64
N ASN A 234 2.39 19.74 -3.33
CA ASN A 234 2.89 19.70 -4.72
C ASN A 234 1.76 19.89 -5.75
N VAL A 235 0.51 19.87 -5.31
CA VAL A 235 -0.66 20.07 -6.14
C VAL A 235 -0.86 21.58 -6.42
N ARG A 236 -1.26 21.92 -7.62
CA ARG A 236 -1.66 23.29 -7.96
C ARG A 236 -2.97 23.65 -7.29
N SER A 237 -2.83 24.33 -6.17
CA SER A 237 -3.90 24.58 -5.21
C SER A 237 -5.14 25.28 -5.81
N ARG A 238 -4.96 26.22 -6.75
CA ARG A 238 -6.08 26.88 -7.43
C ARG A 238 -6.84 25.94 -8.37
N GLU A 239 -6.09 25.22 -9.20
CA GLU A 239 -6.67 24.31 -10.19
C GLU A 239 -7.41 23.13 -9.52
N ALA A 240 -6.82 22.55 -8.47
CA ALA A 240 -7.42 21.45 -7.73
C ALA A 240 -8.58 21.91 -6.81
N GLY A 241 -8.56 23.15 -6.35
CA GLY A 241 -9.65 23.71 -5.55
C GLY A 241 -11.00 23.67 -6.27
N LYS A 242 -10.99 23.78 -7.59
CA LYS A 242 -12.20 23.70 -8.42
C LYS A 242 -12.97 22.39 -8.27
N LEU A 243 -12.24 21.27 -8.05
CA LEU A 243 -12.87 19.97 -7.74
C LEU A 243 -13.69 19.99 -6.45
N LEU A 244 -13.27 20.81 -5.49
CA LEU A 244 -13.93 20.95 -4.20
C LEU A 244 -15.00 22.06 -4.20
N GLY A 245 -15.18 22.73 -5.35
CA GLY A 245 -16.01 23.94 -5.39
C GLY A 245 -15.45 25.09 -4.59
N ILE A 246 -14.14 25.20 -4.44
CA ILE A 246 -13.46 26.27 -3.71
C ILE A 246 -12.40 26.96 -4.57
N ARG A 247 -12.07 28.22 -4.27
CA ARG A 247 -11.08 28.98 -5.02
C ARG A 247 -9.71 28.33 -5.04
N ARG A 248 -9.31 27.63 -3.97
CA ARG A 248 -8.05 26.90 -3.84
C ARG A 248 -8.10 25.85 -2.73
N LEU A 249 -7.26 24.83 -2.81
CA LEU A 249 -7.10 23.86 -1.74
C LEU A 249 -6.71 24.54 -0.42
N PRO A 250 -7.23 24.05 0.70
CA PRO A 250 -6.80 24.48 2.03
C PRO A 250 -5.29 24.22 2.23
N SER A 251 -4.69 24.98 3.13
CA SER A 251 -3.32 24.71 3.54
C SER A 251 -3.22 23.37 4.26
N LYS A 252 -2.04 22.73 4.19
CA LYS A 252 -1.79 21.44 4.84
C LYS A 252 -2.25 21.37 6.33
N PRO A 253 -1.94 22.37 7.19
CA PRO A 253 -2.45 22.35 8.57
C PRO A 253 -3.98 22.34 8.64
N LYS A 254 -4.66 23.05 7.73
CA LYS A 254 -6.12 23.05 7.66
C LYS A 254 -6.67 21.71 7.20
N ILE A 255 -6.01 21.04 6.24
CA ILE A 255 -6.38 19.69 5.83
C ILE A 255 -6.29 18.73 7.01
N TRP A 256 -5.19 18.77 7.77
CA TRP A 256 -5.03 17.97 8.99
C TRP A 256 -6.11 18.28 10.04
N GLN A 257 -6.41 19.55 10.25
CA GLN A 257 -7.49 19.95 11.18
C GLN A 257 -8.85 19.37 10.75
N CYS A 258 -9.19 19.48 9.47
CA CYS A 258 -10.45 18.92 8.93
C CYS A 258 -10.46 17.39 9.02
N PHE A 259 -9.34 16.75 8.77
CA PHE A 259 -9.19 15.30 8.89
C PHE A 259 -9.42 14.82 10.32
N TYR A 260 -8.72 15.41 11.29
CA TYR A 260 -8.90 15.02 12.69
C TYR A 260 -10.32 15.31 13.19
N SER A 261 -10.90 16.43 12.78
CA SER A 261 -12.31 16.73 13.10
C SER A 261 -13.28 15.70 12.50
N ALA A 262 -13.02 15.16 11.33
CA ALA A 262 -13.81 14.08 10.75
C ALA A 262 -13.55 12.74 11.47
N SER A 263 -12.29 12.41 11.73
CA SER A 263 -11.89 11.20 12.42
C SER A 263 -12.44 11.13 13.86
N ASP A 264 -12.41 12.25 14.59
CA ASP A 264 -12.88 12.30 15.99
C ASP A 264 -14.42 12.10 16.11
N LYS A 265 -15.18 12.16 15.00
CA LYS A 265 -16.61 11.82 15.01
C LYS A 265 -16.89 10.34 15.20
N GLY A 266 -15.95 9.44 14.85
CA GLY A 266 -16.11 8.00 15.00
C GLY A 266 -17.16 7.37 14.06
N PHE A 267 -17.44 7.98 12.91
CA PHE A 267 -18.52 7.54 12.01
C PHE A 267 -18.03 6.69 10.82
N SER A 268 -16.81 6.18 10.85
CA SER A 268 -16.30 5.35 9.77
C SER A 268 -17.10 4.06 9.61
N PHE A 269 -17.44 3.40 10.71
CA PHE A 269 -18.17 2.14 10.67
C PHE A 269 -19.61 2.28 10.13
N PRO A 270 -20.44 3.24 10.60
CA PRO A 270 -21.73 3.50 9.98
C PRO A 270 -21.64 3.84 8.49
N LEU A 271 -20.71 4.73 8.10
CA LEU A 271 -20.48 5.09 6.70
C LEU A 271 -20.16 3.88 5.83
N LEU A 272 -19.20 3.04 6.27
CA LEU A 272 -18.80 1.83 5.54
C LEU A 272 -19.94 0.82 5.44
N SER A 273 -20.71 0.65 6.52
CA SER A 273 -21.85 -0.28 6.53
C SER A 273 -22.92 0.16 5.53
N ASP A 274 -23.27 1.43 5.50
CA ASP A 274 -24.26 1.96 4.55
C ASP A 274 -23.74 1.91 3.10
N TYR A 275 -22.46 2.20 2.90
CA TYR A 275 -21.83 2.10 1.59
C TYR A 275 -21.83 0.68 1.04
N PHE A 276 -21.42 -0.30 1.83
CA PHE A 276 -21.37 -1.70 1.39
C PHE A 276 -22.79 -2.28 1.21
N ARG A 277 -23.73 -1.95 2.11
CA ARG A 277 -25.14 -2.32 1.96
C ARG A 277 -25.75 -1.74 0.69
N TYR A 278 -25.43 -0.47 0.40
CA TYR A 278 -25.88 0.17 -0.83
C TYR A 278 -25.35 -0.54 -2.06
N GLN A 279 -24.05 -0.88 -2.10
CA GLN A 279 -23.46 -1.62 -3.23
C GLN A 279 -24.14 -2.97 -3.46
N ILE A 280 -24.45 -3.69 -2.40
CA ILE A 280 -25.18 -4.98 -2.46
C ILE A 280 -26.59 -4.76 -3.04
N LYS A 281 -27.32 -3.82 -2.46
CA LYS A 281 -28.72 -3.54 -2.82
C LYS A 281 -28.90 -3.17 -4.30
N VAL A 282 -27.99 -2.39 -4.85
CA VAL A 282 -28.08 -1.91 -6.24
C VAL A 282 -27.28 -2.76 -7.25
N GLY A 283 -26.72 -3.88 -6.82
CA GLY A 283 -25.98 -4.82 -7.68
C GLY A 283 -24.66 -4.27 -8.25
N LEU A 284 -24.03 -3.32 -7.56
CA LEU A 284 -22.72 -2.79 -7.95
C LEU A 284 -21.59 -3.77 -7.68
N VAL A 285 -21.76 -4.71 -6.79
CA VAL A 285 -20.83 -5.79 -6.49
C VAL A 285 -21.45 -7.15 -6.76
N GLY A 286 -20.62 -8.13 -7.12
CA GLY A 286 -21.08 -9.51 -7.37
C GLY A 286 -21.38 -10.24 -6.07
N LEU A 287 -22.48 -11.00 -6.05
CA LEU A 287 -22.95 -11.72 -4.85
C LEU A 287 -22.67 -13.22 -4.88
N TYR A 288 -22.00 -13.72 -5.91
CA TYR A 288 -21.85 -15.17 -6.11
C TYR A 288 -20.52 -15.71 -5.54
N LEU A 289 -19.39 -15.05 -5.86
CA LEU A 289 -18.06 -15.45 -5.40
C LEU A 289 -17.41 -14.27 -4.67
N TRP A 290 -16.99 -14.48 -3.43
CA TRP A 290 -16.30 -13.52 -2.60
C TRP A 290 -14.89 -14.00 -2.28
N PHE A 291 -13.90 -13.24 -2.71
CA PHE A 291 -12.48 -13.53 -2.57
C PHE A 291 -11.91 -12.76 -1.40
N THR A 292 -11.46 -13.47 -0.38
CA THR A 292 -10.88 -12.87 0.82
C THR A 292 -9.37 -13.10 0.87
N ASP A 293 -8.63 -12.03 1.15
CA ASP A 293 -7.18 -12.07 1.33
C ASP A 293 -6.70 -11.03 2.33
N GLY A 294 -5.51 -11.23 2.89
CA GLY A 294 -4.89 -10.33 3.87
C GLY A 294 -3.79 -9.50 3.26
N HIS A 295 -3.84 -8.19 3.48
CA HIS A 295 -2.84 -7.25 3.03
C HIS A 295 -2.06 -6.64 4.20
N LEU A 296 -0.71 -6.69 4.13
CA LEU A 296 0.17 -6.14 5.15
C LEU A 296 0.17 -4.61 5.14
N LEU A 297 -0.09 -3.99 6.29
CA LEU A 297 0.11 -2.58 6.57
C LEU A 297 1.30 -2.43 7.55
N PRO A 298 2.51 -2.09 7.06
CA PRO A 298 3.69 -1.99 7.90
C PRO A 298 3.61 -0.79 8.84
N TYR A 299 4.15 -0.94 10.04
CA TYR A 299 4.35 0.15 10.99
C TYR A 299 5.84 0.51 11.06
N THR A 300 6.17 1.76 10.81
CA THR A 300 7.54 2.27 10.77
C THR A 300 7.91 3.13 11.98
N GLY A 301 6.99 3.27 12.95
CA GLY A 301 7.22 4.03 14.18
C GLY A 301 8.14 3.30 15.17
N LYS A 302 8.45 3.96 16.29
CA LYS A 302 9.38 3.49 17.33
C LYS A 302 8.69 2.80 18.52
N GLU A 303 7.37 2.98 18.68
CA GLU A 303 6.66 2.39 19.80
C GLU A 303 6.48 0.88 19.64
N PRO A 304 6.37 0.12 20.74
CA PRO A 304 6.08 -1.31 20.68
C PRO A 304 4.76 -1.58 19.96
N PHE A 305 4.79 -2.51 19.02
CA PHE A 305 3.67 -2.78 18.13
C PHE A 305 3.54 -4.27 17.86
N HIS A 306 2.34 -4.76 17.55
CA HIS A 306 2.14 -6.15 17.15
C HIS A 306 2.84 -6.46 15.84
N TYR A 307 3.27 -7.71 15.68
CA TYR A 307 4.00 -8.18 14.50
C TYR A 307 3.10 -8.96 13.56
N THR A 308 3.29 -8.73 12.28
CA THR A 308 2.72 -9.52 11.18
C THR A 308 3.83 -10.05 10.29
N TYR A 309 3.54 -11.00 9.43
CA TYR A 309 4.55 -11.62 8.57
C TYR A 309 4.61 -10.93 7.21
N ASN A 310 5.80 -10.46 6.84
CA ASN A 310 6.07 -9.94 5.52
C ASN A 310 6.61 -11.07 4.63
N THR A 311 5.80 -11.54 3.69
CA THR A 311 6.14 -12.64 2.78
C THR A 311 7.30 -12.30 1.85
N GLN A 312 7.38 -11.05 1.37
CA GLN A 312 8.45 -10.59 0.47
C GLN A 312 9.82 -10.57 1.17
N ARG A 313 9.84 -10.19 2.45
CA ARG A 313 11.08 -10.15 3.25
C ARG A 313 11.34 -11.44 4.02
N GLY A 314 10.41 -12.40 4.03
CA GLY A 314 10.53 -13.64 4.79
C GLY A 314 10.65 -13.46 6.29
N MET A 315 10.16 -12.36 6.87
CA MET A 315 10.33 -12.03 8.29
C MET A 315 9.10 -11.37 8.91
N ALA A 316 8.99 -11.48 10.23
CA ALA A 316 7.99 -10.75 10.99
C ALA A 316 8.41 -9.27 11.14
N VAL A 317 7.49 -8.37 10.86
CA VAL A 317 7.65 -6.92 10.97
C VAL A 317 6.53 -6.33 11.82
N PRO A 318 6.77 -5.21 12.53
CA PRO A 318 5.68 -4.49 13.19
C PRO A 318 4.64 -4.05 12.14
N GLY A 319 3.37 -4.27 12.42
CA GLY A 319 2.34 -3.91 11.46
C GLY A 319 0.97 -4.48 11.80
N ARG A 320 0.04 -4.29 10.88
CA ARG A 320 -1.35 -4.72 10.91
C ARG A 320 -1.66 -5.48 9.63
N THR A 321 -2.77 -6.18 9.62
CA THR A 321 -3.28 -6.84 8.43
C THR A 321 -4.62 -6.24 8.05
N ASN A 322 -4.74 -5.72 6.84
CA ASN A 322 -6.02 -5.33 6.27
C ASN A 322 -6.61 -6.57 5.57
N MET A 323 -7.66 -7.12 6.13
CA MET A 323 -8.45 -8.19 5.50
C MET A 323 -9.41 -7.54 4.52
N VAL A 324 -9.38 -7.94 3.27
CA VAL A 324 -10.20 -7.35 2.22
C VAL A 324 -10.94 -8.45 1.48
N THR A 325 -12.22 -8.22 1.25
CA THR A 325 -13.06 -9.09 0.42
C THR A 325 -13.45 -8.39 -0.87
N CYS A 326 -13.22 -9.07 -1.99
CA CYS A 326 -13.54 -8.59 -3.33
C CYS A 326 -14.49 -9.56 -4.04
N ASP A 327 -15.25 -9.04 -5.00
CA ASP A 327 -16.02 -9.91 -5.93
C ASP A 327 -15.12 -10.50 -7.04
N SER A 328 -15.70 -11.30 -7.91
CA SER A 328 -14.99 -11.95 -9.03
C SER A 328 -14.39 -10.97 -10.05
N ARG A 329 -14.85 -9.72 -10.07
CA ARG A 329 -14.30 -8.63 -10.89
C ARG A 329 -13.23 -7.81 -10.16
N GLY A 330 -12.90 -8.18 -8.91
CA GLY A 330 -11.93 -7.47 -8.07
C GLY A 330 -12.45 -6.14 -7.53
N ARG A 331 -13.78 -5.96 -7.39
CA ARG A 331 -14.38 -4.81 -6.71
C ARG A 331 -14.41 -5.09 -5.21
N ILE A 332 -13.98 -4.13 -4.43
CA ILE A 332 -13.91 -4.25 -2.96
C ILE A 332 -15.32 -4.20 -2.39
N ILE A 333 -15.69 -5.22 -1.63
CA ILE A 333 -16.99 -5.37 -0.96
C ILE A 333 -16.90 -4.93 0.49
N ASP A 334 -15.91 -5.43 1.22
CA ASP A 334 -15.69 -5.11 2.64
C ASP A 334 -14.22 -5.20 2.99
N PHE A 335 -13.81 -4.55 4.05
CA PHE A 335 -12.47 -4.67 4.60
C PHE A 335 -12.45 -4.40 6.11
N GLU A 336 -11.46 -5.02 6.79
CA GLU A 336 -11.25 -4.89 8.24
C GLU A 336 -9.76 -4.84 8.55
N ILE A 337 -9.34 -3.90 9.39
CA ILE A 337 -7.96 -3.75 9.81
C ILE A 337 -7.76 -4.42 11.15
N GLN A 338 -7.03 -5.54 11.16
CA GLN A 338 -6.70 -6.33 12.34
C GLN A 338 -5.28 -6.06 12.84
N GLU A 339 -5.09 -6.06 14.14
CA GLU A 339 -3.77 -5.86 14.76
C GLU A 339 -2.84 -7.05 14.50
N GLY A 340 -1.59 -6.75 14.17
CA GLY A 340 -0.57 -7.77 13.95
C GLY A 340 -0.93 -8.72 12.82
N LYS A 341 -0.73 -10.02 13.06
CA LYS A 341 -1.10 -11.06 12.10
C LYS A 341 -2.62 -11.25 12.10
N GLY A 342 -3.24 -10.91 10.99
CA GLY A 342 -4.67 -11.05 10.82
C GLY A 342 -5.15 -12.50 10.93
N ASN A 343 -6.41 -12.67 11.33
CA ASN A 343 -7.11 -13.95 11.42
C ASN A 343 -8.18 -14.03 10.34
N MET A 344 -7.83 -14.55 9.17
CA MET A 344 -8.73 -14.73 8.02
C MET A 344 -9.97 -15.55 8.37
N LYS A 345 -9.83 -16.58 9.21
CA LYS A 345 -10.93 -17.46 9.60
C LYS A 345 -11.99 -16.69 10.40
N ALA A 346 -11.55 -15.93 11.40
CA ALA A 346 -12.46 -15.10 12.19
C ALA A 346 -13.12 -14.01 11.33
N TYR A 347 -12.35 -13.39 10.43
CA TYR A 347 -12.87 -12.37 9.52
C TYR A 347 -13.98 -12.93 8.59
N ILE A 348 -13.78 -14.10 7.99
CA ILE A 348 -14.80 -14.70 7.11
C ILE A 348 -16.10 -14.98 7.88
N LEU A 349 -16.02 -15.47 9.13
CA LEU A 349 -17.20 -15.69 9.96
C LEU A 349 -17.89 -14.37 10.32
N SER A 350 -17.11 -13.37 10.74
CA SER A 350 -17.61 -12.03 11.03
C SER A 350 -18.25 -11.38 9.80
N LEU A 351 -17.63 -11.53 8.63
CA LEU A 351 -18.16 -11.03 7.37
C LEU A 351 -19.53 -11.60 7.04
N TRP A 352 -19.71 -12.92 7.21
CA TRP A 352 -20.99 -13.57 7.00
C TRP A 352 -22.06 -13.08 7.99
N GLU A 353 -21.74 -13.07 9.28
CA GLU A 353 -22.65 -12.55 10.32
C GLU A 353 -23.07 -11.09 10.05
N LYS A 354 -22.15 -10.28 9.59
CA LYS A 354 -22.39 -8.87 9.27
C LYS A 354 -23.37 -8.66 8.12
N TRP A 355 -23.29 -9.52 7.08
CA TRP A 355 -24.01 -9.28 5.82
C TRP A 355 -25.15 -10.29 5.53
N ARG A 356 -25.28 -11.37 6.29
CA ARG A 356 -26.27 -12.43 6.00
C ARG A 356 -27.71 -11.92 5.87
N SER A 357 -28.10 -10.89 6.61
CA SER A 357 -29.46 -10.30 6.55
C SER A 357 -29.69 -9.45 5.30
N ASP A 358 -28.62 -8.95 4.68
CA ASP A 358 -28.69 -8.09 3.50
C ASP A 358 -28.51 -8.87 2.18
N LEU A 359 -28.21 -10.18 2.27
CA LEU A 359 -27.91 -11.02 1.13
C LEU A 359 -29.06 -11.99 0.81
N PRO A 360 -29.40 -12.15 -0.48
CA PRO A 360 -30.44 -13.12 -0.89
C PRO A 360 -29.99 -14.58 -0.71
N ALA A 361 -28.67 -14.83 -0.77
CA ALA A 361 -28.05 -16.13 -0.56
C ALA A 361 -26.61 -15.96 -0.08
N CYS A 362 -26.07 -17.01 0.57
CA CYS A 362 -24.67 -17.00 0.98
C CYS A 362 -23.74 -17.08 -0.23
N PRO A 363 -22.80 -16.11 -0.42
CA PRO A 363 -21.79 -16.21 -1.47
C PRO A 363 -20.82 -17.36 -1.18
N ILE A 364 -20.23 -17.93 -2.22
CA ILE A 364 -19.16 -18.90 -2.07
C ILE A 364 -17.88 -18.16 -1.66
N MET A 365 -17.37 -18.45 -0.47
CA MET A 365 -16.17 -17.84 0.07
C MET A 365 -14.92 -18.48 -0.54
N VAL A 366 -14.11 -17.69 -1.25
CA VAL A 366 -12.86 -18.14 -1.87
C VAL A 366 -11.70 -17.53 -1.12
N PHE A 367 -10.85 -18.36 -0.53
CA PHE A 367 -9.74 -17.89 0.29
C PHE A 367 -8.48 -18.75 0.12
N ASP A 368 -7.33 -18.24 0.62
CA ASP A 368 -6.05 -18.93 0.49
C ASP A 368 -5.96 -20.13 1.45
N ARG A 369 -5.02 -21.02 1.14
CA ARG A 369 -4.64 -22.18 1.98
C ARG A 369 -4.29 -21.83 3.44
N GLU A 370 -4.15 -20.56 3.81
CA GLU A 370 -4.01 -20.14 5.19
C GLU A 370 -5.26 -20.49 6.00
N GLY A 371 -6.45 -20.43 5.38
CA GLY A 371 -7.71 -20.86 5.96
C GLY A 371 -7.93 -22.37 5.98
N TYR A 372 -7.02 -23.19 5.44
CA TYR A 372 -7.16 -24.66 5.42
C TYR A 372 -7.00 -25.26 6.81
N ASP A 373 -8.10 -25.58 7.45
CA ASP A 373 -8.17 -26.09 8.83
C ASP A 373 -9.48 -26.88 9.05
N ALA A 374 -9.39 -28.07 9.63
CA ALA A 374 -10.54 -28.97 9.81
C ALA A 374 -11.63 -28.38 10.73
N GLY A 375 -11.22 -27.70 11.81
CA GLY A 375 -12.17 -27.06 12.73
C GLY A 375 -12.89 -25.88 12.06
N PHE A 376 -12.18 -25.08 11.29
CA PHE A 376 -12.78 -23.98 10.54
C PHE A 376 -13.74 -24.49 9.47
N PHE A 377 -13.39 -25.56 8.75
CA PHE A 377 -14.28 -26.18 7.78
C PHE A 377 -15.53 -26.76 8.44
N SER A 378 -15.39 -27.39 9.61
CA SER A 378 -16.52 -27.83 10.41
C SER A 378 -17.47 -26.69 10.74
N THR A 379 -16.94 -25.54 11.17
CA THR A 379 -17.74 -24.35 11.46
C THR A 379 -18.44 -23.80 10.21
N LEU A 380 -17.77 -23.75 9.07
CA LEU A 380 -18.37 -23.29 7.81
C LEU A 380 -19.50 -24.23 7.34
N VAL A 381 -19.28 -25.55 7.40
CA VAL A 381 -20.27 -26.57 7.00
C VAL A 381 -21.50 -26.52 7.90
N LEU A 382 -21.31 -26.44 9.21
CA LEU A 382 -22.41 -26.31 10.17
C LEU A 382 -23.17 -24.99 10.02
N GLY A 383 -22.47 -23.90 9.70
CA GLY A 383 -23.06 -22.60 9.43
C GLY A 383 -23.67 -22.45 8.03
N GLY A 384 -23.63 -23.49 7.20
CA GLY A 384 -24.17 -23.44 5.83
C GLY A 384 -23.40 -22.49 4.91
N ILE A 385 -22.13 -22.20 5.20
CA ILE A 385 -21.30 -21.24 4.47
C ILE A 385 -20.49 -21.98 3.40
N PRO A 386 -20.82 -21.85 2.11
CA PRO A 386 -20.10 -22.50 1.02
C PRO A 386 -18.72 -21.89 0.82
N PHE A 387 -17.74 -22.73 0.48
CA PHE A 387 -16.37 -22.29 0.30
C PHE A 387 -15.58 -23.08 -0.73
N VAL A 388 -14.52 -22.44 -1.25
CA VAL A 388 -13.52 -23.07 -2.12
C VAL A 388 -12.13 -22.56 -1.70
N THR A 389 -11.17 -23.49 -1.51
CA THR A 389 -9.80 -23.11 -1.12
C THR A 389 -8.75 -24.11 -1.63
N TRP A 390 -7.47 -23.71 -1.63
CA TRP A 390 -6.37 -24.61 -1.93
C TRP A 390 -6.14 -25.62 -0.79
N GLN A 391 -5.87 -26.88 -1.13
CA GLN A 391 -5.46 -27.87 -0.15
C GLN A 391 -4.02 -27.62 0.32
N LYS A 392 -3.79 -27.71 1.64
CA LYS A 392 -2.44 -27.75 2.24
C LYS A 392 -1.84 -29.16 2.18
N ASN A 393 -0.51 -29.22 2.20
CA ASN A 393 0.25 -30.47 2.33
C ASN A 393 -0.16 -31.53 1.29
N VAL A 394 -0.25 -31.10 0.02
CA VAL A 394 -0.55 -32.00 -1.09
C VAL A 394 0.70 -32.84 -1.37
N ASP A 395 0.55 -34.17 -1.32
CA ASP A 395 1.64 -35.06 -1.68
C ASP A 395 1.82 -35.10 -3.22
N ALA A 396 3.01 -34.71 -3.66
CA ALA A 396 3.35 -34.69 -5.09
C ALA A 396 3.33 -36.10 -5.70
N LYS A 397 3.67 -37.15 -4.92
CA LYS A 397 3.62 -38.54 -5.38
C LYS A 397 2.19 -39.02 -5.57
N GLU A 398 1.28 -38.68 -4.62
CA GLU A 398 -0.15 -38.95 -4.76
C GLU A 398 -0.69 -38.29 -6.02
N MET A 399 -0.35 -37.01 -6.24
CA MET A 399 -0.82 -36.28 -7.43
C MET A 399 -0.30 -36.88 -8.73
N ALA A 400 0.93 -37.34 -8.75
CA ALA A 400 1.53 -37.98 -9.93
C ALA A 400 0.93 -39.34 -10.25
N ALA A 401 0.49 -40.10 -9.21
CA ALA A 401 -0.06 -41.42 -9.36
C ALA A 401 -1.49 -41.44 -9.93
N ILE A 402 -2.18 -40.30 -10.00
CA ILE A 402 -3.54 -40.21 -10.55
C ILE A 402 -3.47 -40.39 -12.07
N ASP A 403 -4.25 -41.37 -12.59
CA ASP A 403 -4.34 -41.65 -14.04
C ASP A 403 -4.81 -40.40 -14.81
N ASP A 404 -4.10 -40.08 -15.89
CA ASP A 404 -4.43 -38.97 -16.79
C ASP A 404 -5.83 -39.06 -17.38
N LYS A 405 -6.34 -40.29 -17.60
CA LYS A 405 -7.68 -40.58 -18.13
C LYS A 405 -8.80 -40.11 -17.23
N LYS A 406 -8.53 -39.87 -15.93
CA LYS A 406 -9.54 -39.34 -14.98
C LYS A 406 -9.85 -37.89 -15.20
N PHE A 407 -8.92 -37.11 -15.80
CA PHE A 407 -9.11 -35.69 -16.08
C PHE A 407 -9.91 -35.50 -17.39
N LYS A 408 -11.22 -35.69 -17.30
CA LYS A 408 -12.11 -35.67 -18.47
C LYS A 408 -12.59 -34.29 -18.89
N GLU A 409 -12.74 -33.37 -17.95
CA GLU A 409 -13.23 -32.02 -18.23
C GLU A 409 -12.05 -31.07 -18.46
N GLU A 410 -12.06 -30.36 -19.60
CA GLU A 410 -11.01 -29.42 -19.96
C GLU A 410 -11.56 -28.01 -20.10
N PHE A 411 -10.76 -27.03 -19.74
CA PHE A 411 -11.11 -25.62 -19.95
C PHE A 411 -9.85 -24.76 -20.13
N LYS A 412 -10.05 -23.58 -20.76
CA LYS A 412 -9.01 -22.54 -20.87
C LYS A 412 -9.22 -21.46 -19.82
N PHE A 413 -8.13 -21.01 -19.21
CA PHE A 413 -8.12 -19.92 -18.25
C PHE A 413 -6.81 -19.13 -18.37
N ASN A 414 -6.88 -17.80 -18.60
CA ASN A 414 -5.74 -16.91 -18.82
C ASN A 414 -4.72 -17.47 -19.83
N GLY A 415 -5.22 -17.91 -21.00
CA GLY A 415 -4.39 -18.45 -22.08
C GLY A 415 -3.77 -19.84 -21.83
N LYS A 416 -4.02 -20.46 -20.67
CA LYS A 416 -3.53 -21.79 -20.32
C LYS A 416 -4.66 -22.82 -20.36
N SER A 417 -4.31 -24.05 -20.78
CA SER A 417 -5.24 -25.18 -20.79
C SER A 417 -5.12 -25.98 -19.49
N TYR A 418 -6.26 -26.28 -18.91
CA TYR A 418 -6.39 -27.07 -17.68
C TYR A 418 -7.32 -28.24 -17.93
N ALA A 419 -7.02 -29.37 -17.26
CA ALA A 419 -7.92 -30.49 -17.16
C ALA A 419 -8.23 -30.71 -15.67
N VAL A 420 -9.46 -31.14 -15.38
CA VAL A 420 -9.91 -31.30 -13.99
C VAL A 420 -10.54 -32.65 -13.75
N PHE A 421 -10.42 -33.10 -12.51
CA PHE A 421 -11.02 -34.28 -11.97
C PHE A 421 -11.50 -33.98 -10.55
N GLU A 422 -12.64 -34.53 -10.17
CA GLU A 422 -13.20 -34.38 -8.82
C GLU A 422 -13.32 -35.73 -8.15
N ASP A 423 -12.93 -35.79 -6.88
CA ASP A 423 -13.24 -36.89 -5.99
C ASP A 423 -13.67 -36.35 -4.61
N GLU A 424 -13.91 -37.25 -3.65
CA GLU A 424 -14.36 -36.89 -2.32
C GLU A 424 -13.22 -37.00 -1.31
N LYS A 425 -13.19 -36.09 -0.36
CA LYS A 425 -12.28 -36.10 0.79
C LYS A 425 -13.08 -36.05 2.08
N MET A 426 -12.96 -37.10 2.89
CA MET A 426 -13.48 -37.09 4.25
C MET A 426 -12.62 -36.25 5.16
N ILE A 427 -13.25 -35.35 5.91
CA ILE A 427 -12.63 -34.59 6.97
C ILE A 427 -13.27 -34.94 8.29
N THR A 428 -12.46 -35.21 9.30
CA THR A 428 -12.93 -35.47 10.66
C THR A 428 -12.37 -34.38 11.57
N HIS A 429 -13.23 -33.74 12.31
CA HIS A 429 -12.88 -32.80 13.36
C HIS A 429 -13.39 -33.29 14.70
N SER A 430 -12.51 -33.34 15.69
CA SER A 430 -12.86 -33.65 17.09
C SER A 430 -12.70 -32.37 17.89
N PRO A 431 -13.77 -31.76 18.40
CA PRO A 431 -13.66 -30.62 19.30
C PRO A 431 -13.09 -31.11 20.64
N GLY A 432 -11.89 -30.71 20.98
CA GLY A 432 -11.22 -30.83 22.29
C GLY A 432 -11.14 -32.18 22.97
N HIS A 433 -10.18 -32.36 23.89
CA HIS A 433 -10.02 -33.60 24.65
C HIS A 433 -11.11 -33.87 25.73
N ASP A 434 -11.93 -32.87 26.06
CA ASP A 434 -12.87 -32.92 27.21
C ASP A 434 -14.36 -32.81 26.83
N SER A 435 -14.70 -32.86 25.56
CA SER A 435 -16.13 -32.81 25.17
C SER A 435 -16.60 -34.15 24.67
N ASP A 436 -17.63 -34.68 25.30
CA ASP A 436 -18.52 -35.81 24.85
C ASP A 436 -19.25 -35.47 23.53
N THR A 437 -19.00 -34.30 22.96
CA THR A 437 -19.49 -33.87 21.64
C THR A 437 -18.76 -34.65 20.56
N GLY A 438 -19.48 -35.56 19.94
CA GLY A 438 -18.99 -36.54 18.99
C GLY A 438 -18.18 -35.93 17.82
N LYS A 439 -17.34 -36.73 17.22
CA LYS A 439 -16.58 -36.43 16.04
C LYS A 439 -17.47 -35.93 14.90
N HIS A 440 -17.25 -34.72 14.42
CA HIS A 440 -17.92 -34.20 13.25
C HIS A 440 -17.19 -34.66 11.99
N CYS A 441 -17.87 -35.55 11.21
CA CYS A 441 -17.35 -36.05 9.95
C CYS A 441 -18.16 -35.47 8.78
N PHE A 442 -17.50 -34.92 7.80
CA PHE A 442 -18.15 -34.36 6.63
C PHE A 442 -17.29 -34.57 5.37
N LYS A 443 -17.96 -34.58 4.23
CA LYS A 443 -17.34 -34.77 2.93
C LYS A 443 -17.07 -33.42 2.26
N LEU A 444 -15.87 -33.26 1.72
CA LEU A 444 -15.49 -32.15 0.84
C LEU A 444 -15.32 -32.69 -0.59
N ARG A 445 -15.68 -31.88 -1.55
CA ARG A 445 -15.30 -32.04 -2.95
C ARG A 445 -13.82 -31.77 -3.06
N ARG A 446 -13.02 -32.72 -3.51
CA ARG A 446 -11.60 -32.53 -3.76
C ARG A 446 -11.39 -32.25 -5.26
N LEU A 447 -10.87 -31.08 -5.58
CA LEU A 447 -10.74 -30.54 -6.92
C LEU A 447 -9.30 -30.72 -7.40
N LEU A 448 -9.07 -31.66 -8.29
CA LEU A 448 -7.75 -31.91 -8.86
C LEU A 448 -7.60 -31.14 -10.17
N ILE A 449 -6.59 -30.31 -10.26
CA ILE A 449 -6.37 -29.38 -11.36
C ILE A 449 -5.03 -29.69 -12.01
N TRP A 450 -5.05 -30.10 -13.27
CA TRP A 450 -3.87 -30.35 -14.08
C TRP A 450 -3.67 -29.23 -15.08
N ASN A 451 -2.60 -28.45 -14.89
CA ASN A 451 -2.17 -27.48 -15.86
C ASN A 451 -1.41 -28.21 -16.99
N LYS A 452 -2.01 -28.33 -18.16
CA LYS A 452 -1.45 -29.04 -19.33
C LYS A 452 -0.15 -28.38 -19.82
N SER A 453 -0.05 -27.05 -19.75
CA SER A 453 1.12 -26.30 -20.25
C SER A 453 2.35 -26.52 -19.38
N SER A 454 2.19 -26.51 -18.04
CA SER A 454 3.32 -26.70 -17.10
C SER A 454 3.44 -28.13 -16.59
N LYS A 455 2.55 -29.04 -17.01
CA LYS A 455 2.42 -30.43 -16.53
C LYS A 455 2.26 -30.54 -15.01
N ARG A 456 1.93 -29.43 -14.31
CA ARG A 456 1.80 -29.38 -12.86
C ARG A 456 0.37 -29.74 -12.45
N ARG A 457 0.25 -30.59 -11.43
CA ARG A 457 -1.00 -30.92 -10.79
C ARG A 457 -1.08 -30.25 -9.42
N THR A 458 -2.25 -29.70 -9.10
CA THR A 458 -2.56 -29.04 -7.84
C THR A 458 -3.91 -29.50 -7.34
N CYS A 459 -4.19 -29.29 -6.08
CA CYS A 459 -5.43 -29.73 -5.47
C CYS A 459 -6.10 -28.61 -4.66
N GLY A 460 -7.38 -28.42 -4.87
CA GLY A 460 -8.25 -27.61 -4.04
C GLY A 460 -9.29 -28.46 -3.31
N VAL A 461 -10.02 -27.84 -2.40
CA VAL A 461 -11.19 -28.43 -1.74
C VAL A 461 -12.33 -27.43 -1.76
N ALA A 462 -13.55 -27.95 -1.86
CA ALA A 462 -14.77 -27.16 -1.83
C ALA A 462 -15.86 -27.85 -1.00
N TRP A 463 -16.69 -27.02 -0.40
CA TRP A 463 -17.99 -27.42 0.09
C TRP A 463 -19.02 -26.41 -0.37
N THR A 464 -20.04 -26.84 -1.08
CA THR A 464 -20.97 -25.92 -1.74
C THR A 464 -22.41 -26.07 -1.22
N GLY A 465 -22.62 -26.93 -0.21
CA GLY A 465 -23.96 -27.19 0.33
C GLY A 465 -24.95 -27.55 -0.80
N ASN A 466 -26.05 -26.82 -0.86
CA ASN A 466 -27.08 -27.01 -1.88
C ASN A 466 -26.83 -26.26 -3.19
N ILE A 467 -25.73 -25.50 -3.28
CA ILE A 467 -25.41 -24.72 -4.49
C ILE A 467 -24.87 -25.66 -5.57
N LYS A 468 -25.60 -25.73 -6.67
CA LYS A 468 -25.17 -26.50 -7.85
C LYS A 468 -24.14 -25.70 -8.64
N ILE A 469 -22.87 -26.02 -8.45
CA ILE A 469 -21.75 -25.45 -9.18
C ILE A 469 -20.90 -26.58 -9.75
N SER A 470 -20.49 -26.47 -11.00
CA SER A 470 -19.66 -27.48 -11.66
C SER A 470 -18.22 -27.52 -11.12
N THR A 471 -17.54 -28.63 -11.33
CA THR A 471 -16.12 -28.81 -11.00
C THR A 471 -15.27 -27.74 -11.67
N VAL A 472 -15.54 -27.46 -12.94
CA VAL A 472 -14.83 -26.43 -13.71
C VAL A 472 -15.01 -25.04 -13.10
N GLU A 473 -16.23 -24.69 -12.68
CA GLU A 473 -16.49 -23.39 -12.05
C GLU A 473 -15.80 -23.26 -10.69
N CYS A 474 -15.80 -24.30 -9.85
CA CYS A 474 -15.02 -24.33 -8.61
C CYS A 474 -13.52 -24.16 -8.89
N CYS A 475 -12.99 -24.83 -9.91
CA CYS A 475 -11.60 -24.72 -10.30
C CYS A 475 -11.28 -23.32 -10.87
N ARG A 476 -12.18 -22.74 -11.66
CA ARG A 476 -12.05 -21.34 -12.11
C ARG A 476 -12.06 -20.37 -10.95
N ALA A 477 -12.93 -20.56 -9.95
CA ALA A 477 -12.99 -19.72 -8.76
C ALA A 477 -11.64 -19.73 -8.02
N ILE A 478 -11.06 -20.89 -7.78
CA ILE A 478 -9.77 -21.03 -7.07
C ILE A 478 -8.60 -20.43 -7.86
N LEU A 479 -8.59 -20.62 -9.20
CA LEU A 479 -7.59 -20.03 -10.09
C LEU A 479 -7.74 -18.51 -10.21
N SER A 480 -8.98 -18.01 -10.16
CA SER A 480 -9.30 -16.57 -10.22
C SER A 480 -8.85 -15.80 -8.98
N ARG A 481 -8.58 -16.48 -7.86
CA ARG A 481 -8.14 -15.84 -6.63
C ARG A 481 -6.95 -14.90 -6.85
N TRP A 482 -5.96 -15.31 -7.63
CA TRP A 482 -4.83 -14.46 -7.99
C TRP A 482 -5.26 -13.17 -8.73
N GLY A 483 -6.22 -13.27 -9.63
CA GLY A 483 -6.74 -12.12 -10.38
C GLY A 483 -7.64 -11.22 -9.54
N ALA A 484 -8.49 -11.81 -8.70
CA ALA A 484 -9.51 -11.08 -7.96
C ALA A 484 -8.98 -10.45 -6.66
N SER A 485 -8.00 -11.06 -5.97
CA SER A 485 -7.45 -10.51 -4.72
C SER A 485 -6.01 -10.00 -4.86
N GLU A 486 -5.04 -10.86 -5.17
CA GLU A 486 -3.63 -10.45 -5.20
C GLU A 486 -3.34 -9.40 -6.29
N ASN A 487 -3.88 -9.55 -7.50
CA ASN A 487 -3.74 -8.53 -8.54
C ASN A 487 -4.51 -7.25 -8.19
N THR A 488 -5.64 -7.36 -7.48
CA THR A 488 -6.36 -6.19 -6.99
C THR A 488 -5.48 -5.38 -6.05
N PHE A 489 -4.83 -6.02 -5.07
CA PHE A 489 -3.89 -5.31 -4.19
C PHE A 489 -2.71 -4.74 -4.95
N LYS A 490 -2.09 -5.53 -5.84
CA LYS A 490 -0.94 -5.08 -6.62
C LYS A 490 -1.30 -3.83 -7.45
N HIS A 491 -2.37 -3.89 -8.23
CA HIS A 491 -2.77 -2.77 -9.09
C HIS A 491 -3.34 -1.58 -8.31
N THR A 492 -4.00 -1.84 -7.17
CA THR A 492 -4.41 -0.75 -6.28
C THR A 492 -3.19 -0.04 -5.70
N LEU A 493 -2.17 -0.78 -5.26
CA LEU A 493 -0.94 -0.21 -4.73
C LEU A 493 -0.09 0.54 -5.74
N GLU A 494 -0.11 0.12 -7.00
CA GLU A 494 0.61 0.78 -8.09
C GLU A 494 0.07 2.19 -8.38
N ARG A 495 -1.25 2.40 -8.20
CA ARG A 495 -1.95 3.61 -8.64
C ARG A 495 -2.70 4.35 -7.53
N HIS A 496 -2.93 3.71 -6.39
CA HIS A 496 -3.68 4.28 -5.27
C HIS A 496 -2.94 4.05 -3.95
N PRO A 497 -2.93 5.01 -3.03
CA PRO A 497 -2.12 4.95 -1.82
C PRO A 497 -2.72 4.05 -0.72
N LEU A 498 -2.97 2.77 -1.02
CA LEU A 498 -3.57 1.81 -0.09
C LEU A 498 -2.72 1.60 1.19
N HIS A 499 -1.39 1.75 1.11
CA HIS A 499 -0.51 1.68 2.29
C HIS A 499 -0.56 2.93 3.17
N TYR A 500 -1.05 4.05 2.64
CA TYR A 500 -1.06 5.28 3.38
C TYR A 500 -2.01 5.20 4.56
N HIS A 501 -1.52 5.61 5.72
CA HIS A 501 -2.31 5.81 6.92
C HIS A 501 -2.29 7.29 7.28
N PRO A 502 -3.39 8.01 7.08
CA PRO A 502 -3.47 9.39 7.54
C PRO A 502 -3.56 9.41 9.07
N GLY A 503 -2.74 10.27 9.70
CA GLY A 503 -2.69 10.41 11.14
C GLY A 503 -1.72 9.43 11.84
N PHE A 504 -1.35 9.78 13.06
CA PHE A 504 -0.37 9.04 13.87
C PHE A 504 -0.86 8.84 15.31
N LYS A 505 -2.19 8.96 15.54
CA LYS A 505 -2.76 8.80 16.86
C LYS A 505 -2.56 7.35 17.31
N LEU A 506 -1.73 7.17 18.33
CA LEU A 506 -1.48 5.88 18.94
C LEU A 506 -2.34 5.77 20.20
N ILE A 507 -3.01 4.64 20.34
CA ILE A 507 -3.77 4.25 21.51
C ILE A 507 -3.21 2.94 22.04
N GLU A 508 -3.54 2.55 23.26
CA GLU A 508 -3.14 1.27 23.79
C GLU A 508 -3.85 0.13 23.05
N SER A 509 -3.10 -0.92 22.72
CA SER A 509 -3.70 -2.13 22.19
C SER A 509 -4.50 -2.83 23.30
N GLU A 510 -5.65 -3.39 22.96
CA GLU A 510 -6.41 -4.23 23.87
C GLU A 510 -5.67 -5.53 24.17
N ASN A 511 -4.92 -6.03 23.20
CA ASN A 511 -4.10 -7.22 23.36
C ASN A 511 -2.67 -6.83 23.80
N GLN A 512 -2.40 -6.96 25.10
CA GLN A 512 -1.09 -6.72 25.69
C GLN A 512 -0.23 -7.98 25.78
N GLU A 513 -0.56 -9.06 25.03
CA GLU A 513 0.20 -10.30 25.07
C GLU A 513 1.30 -10.34 24.01
N ILE A 514 2.51 -10.69 24.44
CA ILE A 514 3.65 -10.96 23.57
C ILE A 514 4.13 -12.41 23.70
N LYS A 515 4.86 -12.87 22.71
CA LYS A 515 5.61 -14.13 22.85
C LYS A 515 6.58 -13.98 24.02
N ASN A 516 6.54 -14.93 24.92
CA ASN A 516 7.36 -14.91 26.12
C ASN A 516 8.86 -14.74 25.76
N PRO A 517 9.51 -13.64 26.20
CA PRO A 517 10.93 -13.40 25.92
C PRO A 517 11.85 -14.51 26.45
N LEU A 518 11.50 -15.14 27.57
CA LEU A 518 12.22 -16.28 28.12
C LEU A 518 12.31 -17.44 27.14
N ILE A 519 11.23 -17.72 26.40
CA ILE A 519 11.25 -18.77 25.38
C ILE A 519 12.23 -18.42 24.26
N LYS A 520 12.32 -17.15 23.85
CA LYS A 520 13.29 -16.70 22.85
C LYS A 520 14.72 -16.87 23.32
N GLU A 521 14.98 -16.54 24.57
CA GLU A 521 16.28 -16.72 25.21
C GLU A 521 16.66 -18.20 25.33
N LYS A 522 15.73 -19.04 25.85
CA LYS A 522 15.93 -20.49 25.92
C LYS A 522 16.19 -21.11 24.53
N ASN A 523 15.48 -20.67 23.49
CA ASN A 523 15.75 -21.12 22.12
C ASN A 523 17.18 -20.77 21.65
N LYS A 524 17.67 -19.57 21.98
CA LYS A 524 19.04 -19.16 21.67
C LYS A 524 20.07 -20.05 22.38
N LEU A 525 19.84 -20.34 23.67
CA LEU A 525 20.68 -21.23 24.46
C LEU A 525 20.64 -22.67 23.93
N ILE A 526 19.48 -23.21 23.61
CA ILE A 526 19.28 -24.53 22.99
C ILE A 526 20.06 -24.64 21.67
N LYS A 527 19.94 -23.61 20.81
CA LYS A 527 20.68 -23.55 19.55
C LYS A 527 22.20 -23.52 19.79
N GLY A 528 22.65 -22.77 20.79
CA GLY A 528 24.05 -22.71 21.22
C GLY A 528 24.57 -24.09 21.69
N CYS A 529 23.80 -24.79 22.55
CA CYS A 529 24.15 -26.14 22.99
C CYS A 529 24.22 -27.15 21.83
N ASN A 530 23.24 -27.15 20.92
CA ASN A 530 23.25 -28.01 19.74
C ASN A 530 24.46 -27.76 18.85
N THR A 531 24.84 -26.50 18.63
CA THR A 531 26.02 -26.14 17.87
C THR A 531 27.30 -26.63 18.53
N LYS A 532 27.41 -26.51 19.89
CA LYS A 532 28.55 -27.01 20.65
C LYS A 532 28.65 -28.54 20.57
N ILE A 533 27.52 -29.23 20.76
CA ILE A 533 27.43 -30.69 20.64
C ILE A 533 27.90 -31.14 19.25
N GLY A 534 27.42 -30.49 18.18
CA GLY A 534 27.84 -30.80 16.81
C GLY A 534 29.35 -30.59 16.59
N LYS A 535 29.94 -29.54 17.15
CA LYS A 535 31.39 -29.31 17.11
C LYS A 535 32.18 -30.38 17.89
N LEU A 536 31.66 -30.78 19.06
CA LEU A 536 32.28 -31.82 19.87
C LEU A 536 32.22 -33.20 19.18
N TYR A 537 31.11 -33.55 18.53
CA TYR A 537 31.02 -34.78 17.73
C TYR A 537 32.03 -34.79 16.56
N LYS A 538 32.21 -33.66 15.86
CA LYS A 538 33.24 -33.55 14.83
C LYS A 538 34.65 -33.72 15.40
N LYS A 539 34.93 -33.14 16.59
CA LYS A 539 36.22 -33.36 17.28
C LYS A 539 36.38 -34.81 17.73
N LEU A 540 35.33 -35.44 18.23
CA LEU A 540 35.32 -36.84 18.64
C LEU A 540 35.63 -37.77 17.48
N ALA A 541 35.02 -37.54 16.31
CA ALA A 541 35.27 -38.32 15.10
C ALA A 541 36.73 -38.20 14.60
N ASN A 542 37.36 -37.05 14.78
CA ASN A 542 38.75 -36.81 14.37
C ASN A 542 39.79 -37.19 15.44
N SER A 543 39.36 -37.65 16.64
CA SER A 543 40.27 -38.01 17.72
C SER A 543 40.66 -39.49 17.64
N LYS A 544 41.96 -39.80 17.76
CA LYS A 544 42.47 -41.16 17.81
C LYS A 544 42.32 -41.74 19.23
N ASP A 545 42.15 -43.07 19.33
CA ASP A 545 42.17 -43.77 20.60
C ASP A 545 43.60 -43.80 21.13
N ALA A 546 43.76 -43.29 22.36
CA ALA A 546 45.06 -43.37 23.05
C ALA A 546 45.11 -44.66 23.84
N GLN A 547 46.17 -45.47 23.63
CA GLN A 547 46.44 -46.73 24.33
C GLN A 547 47.60 -46.54 25.30
N ASN A 548 47.55 -47.30 26.39
CA ASN A 548 48.67 -47.45 27.31
C ASN A 548 49.72 -48.43 26.73
N LYS A 549 50.88 -48.55 27.36
CA LYS A 549 51.94 -49.47 26.91
C LYS A 549 51.54 -50.95 26.96
N ASP A 550 50.53 -51.29 27.72
CA ASP A 550 49.90 -52.60 27.85
C ASP A 550 48.79 -52.93 26.88
N GLY A 551 48.51 -52.00 25.93
CA GLY A 551 47.44 -52.13 24.93
C GLY A 551 46.04 -51.76 25.42
N SER A 552 45.85 -51.44 26.73
CA SER A 552 44.59 -51.00 27.30
C SER A 552 44.25 -49.56 26.88
N LEU A 553 42.94 -49.21 26.77
CA LEU A 553 42.50 -47.84 26.48
C LEU A 553 42.86 -46.92 27.65
N ARG A 554 43.51 -45.81 27.34
CA ARG A 554 43.95 -44.85 28.34
C ARG A 554 42.75 -44.11 28.97
N GLN A 555 42.55 -44.29 30.27
CA GLN A 555 41.58 -43.50 31.05
C GLN A 555 42.03 -42.03 31.05
N ASN A 556 41.11 -41.08 30.94
CA ASN A 556 41.39 -39.65 30.75
C ASN A 556 42.00 -39.26 29.40
N SER A 557 41.82 -40.06 28.38
CA SER A 557 42.16 -39.68 26.99
C SER A 557 41.40 -38.45 26.51
N VAL A 558 41.91 -37.76 25.49
CA VAL A 558 41.22 -36.62 24.85
C VAL A 558 39.81 -37.01 24.42
N LYS A 559 39.66 -38.25 23.96
CA LYS A 559 38.36 -38.80 23.52
C LYS A 559 37.37 -38.92 24.68
N GLU A 560 37.82 -39.39 25.85
CA GLU A 560 36.99 -39.49 27.07
C GLU A 560 36.57 -38.11 27.61
N ARG A 561 37.47 -37.14 27.54
CA ARG A 561 37.13 -35.74 27.91
C ARG A 561 36.10 -35.15 26.99
N ILE A 562 36.18 -35.39 25.69
CA ILE A 562 35.17 -34.91 24.73
C ILE A 562 33.84 -35.62 24.96
N LYS A 563 33.80 -36.91 25.22
CA LYS A 563 32.56 -37.65 25.59
C LYS A 563 31.88 -37.04 26.82
N LYS A 564 32.68 -36.76 27.87
CA LYS A 564 32.17 -36.13 29.09
C LYS A 564 31.57 -34.74 28.80
N GLN A 565 32.27 -33.93 28.01
CA GLN A 565 31.70 -32.62 27.54
C GLN A 565 30.44 -32.75 26.73
N ILE A 566 30.31 -33.77 25.91
CA ILE A 566 29.06 -34.04 25.14
C ILE A 566 27.94 -34.37 26.12
N GLN A 567 28.17 -35.24 27.13
CA GLN A 567 27.18 -35.60 28.14
C GLN A 567 26.73 -34.36 28.94
N GLU A 568 27.67 -33.53 29.37
CA GLU A 568 27.35 -32.27 30.08
C GLU A 568 26.47 -31.34 29.25
N GLN A 569 26.80 -31.17 27.94
CA GLN A 569 25.99 -30.33 27.06
C GLN A 569 24.62 -30.96 26.75
N GLN A 570 24.52 -32.29 26.70
CA GLN A 570 23.25 -33.01 26.56
C GLN A 570 22.35 -32.88 27.79
N CYS A 571 22.94 -32.99 29.01
CA CYS A 571 22.20 -32.74 30.23
C CYS A 571 21.65 -31.30 30.29
N LYS A 572 22.51 -30.31 29.98
CA LYS A 572 22.10 -28.91 29.88
C LYS A 572 20.98 -28.68 28.86
N LEU A 573 21.08 -29.36 27.72
CA LEU A 573 20.05 -29.31 26.69
C LEU A 573 18.71 -29.88 27.16
N LYS A 574 18.71 -30.99 27.89
CA LYS A 574 17.49 -31.59 28.48
C LYS A 574 16.81 -30.62 29.45
N ILE A 575 17.58 -29.98 30.34
CA ILE A 575 17.08 -29.01 31.32
C ILE A 575 16.44 -27.81 30.58
N LEU A 576 17.14 -27.21 29.61
CA LEU A 576 16.64 -26.08 28.85
C LEU A 576 15.38 -26.41 28.06
N LYS A 577 15.26 -27.64 27.54
CA LYS A 577 14.04 -28.11 26.84
C LYS A 577 12.86 -28.27 27.79
N LYS A 578 13.11 -28.77 29.05
CA LYS A 578 12.08 -28.90 30.06
C LYS A 578 11.58 -27.54 30.52
N GLU A 579 12.47 -26.64 30.88
CA GLU A 579 12.14 -25.26 31.26
C GLU A 579 11.39 -24.49 30.16
N LYS A 580 11.75 -24.73 28.88
CA LYS A 580 11.03 -24.16 27.76
C LYS A 580 9.60 -24.70 27.65
N LYS A 581 9.38 -25.99 27.93
CA LYS A 581 8.05 -26.62 27.86
C LYS A 581 7.13 -26.13 28.99
N GLU A 582 7.69 -25.86 30.16
CA GLU A 582 6.96 -25.36 31.32
C GLU A 582 6.62 -23.87 31.24
N ALA A 583 7.40 -23.10 30.48
CA ALA A 583 7.16 -21.67 30.33
C ALA A 583 5.92 -21.38 29.47
N PRO A 584 5.03 -20.45 29.89
CA PRO A 584 3.88 -20.06 29.10
C PRO A 584 4.32 -19.48 27.75
N GLY A 585 3.63 -19.85 26.67
CA GLY A 585 3.98 -19.44 25.32
C GLY A 585 3.85 -17.93 25.07
N ARG A 586 2.90 -17.29 25.77
CA ARG A 586 2.66 -15.85 25.77
C ARG A 586 2.58 -15.34 27.19
N VAL A 587 2.92 -14.08 27.38
CA VAL A 587 2.86 -13.36 28.66
C VAL A 587 2.32 -11.95 28.42
N ASN A 588 1.60 -11.43 29.40
CA ASN A 588 1.18 -10.04 29.36
C ASN A 588 2.39 -9.11 29.58
N VAL A 589 2.44 -8.03 28.81
CA VAL A 589 3.55 -7.05 28.89
C VAL A 589 3.66 -6.44 30.28
N SER A 590 2.55 -6.25 31.00
CA SER A 590 2.55 -5.70 32.37
C SER A 590 3.28 -6.57 33.40
N SER A 591 3.47 -7.86 33.11
CA SER A 591 4.23 -8.78 34.01
C SER A 591 5.75 -8.71 33.81
N LEU A 592 6.23 -7.87 32.87
CA LEU A 592 7.65 -7.77 32.54
C LEU A 592 8.22 -6.41 32.92
N GLU A 593 9.23 -6.41 33.76
CA GLU A 593 9.88 -5.22 34.26
C GLU A 593 10.44 -4.39 33.14
N ASN A 594 10.62 -3.94 32.35
CA ASN A 594 11.27 -3.13 31.31
C ASN A 594 10.53 -3.11 29.95
N TYR A 595 9.28 -3.55 29.93
CA TYR A 595 8.51 -3.52 28.68
C TYR A 595 7.48 -2.38 28.69
N LYS A 596 7.46 -1.62 27.60
CA LYS A 596 6.43 -0.60 27.37
C LYS A 596 5.15 -1.27 26.88
N SER A 597 3.99 -0.69 27.20
CA SER A 597 2.70 -1.12 26.67
C SER A 597 2.71 -1.16 25.13
N ILE A 598 2.08 -2.18 24.59
CA ILE A 598 1.92 -2.30 23.13
C ILE A 598 0.91 -1.26 22.67
N LYS A 599 1.28 -0.52 21.63
CA LYS A 599 0.42 0.48 21.01
C LYS A 599 -0.22 -0.04 19.75
N ARG A 600 -1.38 0.50 19.40
CA ARG A 600 -2.02 0.37 18.10
C ARG A 600 -2.30 1.75 17.50
N VAL A 601 -2.40 1.83 16.21
CA VAL A 601 -2.84 3.05 15.56
C VAL A 601 -4.36 3.12 15.64
N ASP A 602 -4.89 4.31 15.93
CA ASP A 602 -6.31 4.59 15.77
C ASP A 602 -6.68 4.45 14.29
N ASN A 603 -7.52 3.45 13.98
CA ASN A 603 -7.85 3.11 12.60
C ASN A 603 -8.94 3.99 11.99
N GLU A 604 -9.60 4.85 12.78
CA GLU A 604 -10.73 5.65 12.29
C GLU A 604 -10.38 6.43 11.01
N GLY A 605 -9.29 7.20 11.07
CA GLY A 605 -8.82 7.94 9.89
C GLY A 605 -8.43 7.06 8.70
N LYS A 606 -7.91 5.87 8.96
CA LYS A 606 -7.58 4.90 7.91
C LYS A 606 -8.85 4.36 7.24
N TYR A 607 -9.88 4.05 8.02
CA TYR A 607 -11.16 3.60 7.49
C TYR A 607 -11.81 4.66 6.59
N LEU A 608 -11.76 5.95 6.99
CA LEU A 608 -12.27 7.05 6.15
C LEU A 608 -11.48 7.17 4.84
N PHE A 609 -10.16 7.03 4.89
CA PHE A 609 -9.32 7.09 3.70
C PHE A 609 -9.53 5.87 2.79
N ASP A 610 -9.61 4.66 3.37
CA ASP A 610 -9.83 3.42 2.61
C ASP A 610 -11.24 3.34 2.03
N PHE A 611 -12.24 3.96 2.67
CA PHE A 611 -13.56 4.15 2.06
C PHE A 611 -13.45 4.89 0.72
N VAL A 612 -12.70 6.00 0.68
CA VAL A 612 -12.50 6.74 -0.58
C VAL A 612 -11.69 5.91 -1.58
N THR A 613 -10.61 5.28 -1.13
CA THR A 613 -9.76 4.46 -1.99
C THR A 613 -10.53 3.29 -2.61
N SER A 614 -11.34 2.58 -1.83
CA SER A 614 -12.20 1.49 -2.31
C SER A 614 -13.29 1.99 -3.26
N SER A 615 -13.87 3.14 -2.99
CA SER A 615 -14.88 3.77 -3.85
C SER A 615 -14.30 4.14 -5.22
N VAL A 616 -13.14 4.80 -5.24
CA VAL A 616 -12.41 5.16 -6.48
C VAL A 616 -12.01 3.91 -7.26
N TRP A 617 -11.53 2.87 -6.56
CA TRP A 617 -11.20 1.60 -7.17
C TRP A 617 -12.41 0.93 -7.83
N ASN A 618 -13.55 0.87 -7.13
CA ASN A 618 -14.77 0.28 -7.66
C ASN A 618 -15.31 1.08 -8.86
N ALA A 619 -15.28 2.41 -8.78
CA ALA A 619 -15.66 3.28 -9.90
C ALA A 619 -14.75 3.08 -11.12
N ARG A 620 -13.43 2.99 -10.91
CA ARG A 620 -12.48 2.63 -11.97
C ARG A 620 -12.83 1.29 -12.61
N LYS A 621 -13.07 0.24 -11.83
CA LYS A 621 -13.45 -1.08 -12.35
C LYS A 621 -14.70 -1.02 -13.22
N LEU A 622 -15.70 -0.23 -12.81
CA LEU A 622 -16.90 -0.03 -13.60
C LEU A 622 -16.61 0.69 -14.92
N MET A 623 -15.87 1.81 -14.85
CA MET A 623 -15.55 2.60 -16.06
C MET A 623 -14.65 1.86 -17.04
N VAL A 624 -13.68 1.09 -16.55
CA VAL A 624 -12.87 0.19 -17.36
C VAL A 624 -13.76 -0.85 -18.07
N SER A 625 -14.75 -1.42 -17.39
CA SER A 625 -15.70 -2.35 -18.04
C SER A 625 -16.55 -1.68 -19.12
N TRP A 626 -16.87 -0.41 -19.00
CA TRP A 626 -17.54 0.34 -20.05
C TRP A 626 -16.60 0.60 -21.23
N LEU A 627 -15.37 1.04 -20.97
CA LEU A 627 -14.37 1.25 -22.02
C LEU A 627 -14.09 -0.01 -22.84
N GLN A 628 -14.12 -1.20 -22.22
CA GLN A 628 -13.99 -2.47 -22.94
C GLN A 628 -15.07 -2.68 -24.02
N THR A 629 -16.23 -2.03 -23.90
CA THR A 629 -17.27 -2.09 -24.93
C THR A 629 -17.05 -1.10 -26.07
N PHE A 630 -16.22 -0.07 -25.88
CA PHE A 630 -15.96 1.00 -26.85
C PHE A 630 -14.60 0.90 -27.53
N TYR A 631 -13.64 0.23 -26.88
CA TYR A 631 -12.25 0.18 -27.31
C TYR A 631 -11.80 -1.25 -27.63
N ARG A 632 -11.32 -1.46 -28.86
CA ARG A 632 -11.01 -2.80 -29.35
C ARG A 632 -9.76 -3.44 -28.77
N GLN A 633 -8.80 -2.64 -28.30
CA GLN A 633 -7.52 -3.13 -27.77
C GLN A 633 -7.64 -3.43 -26.27
N GLU A 634 -8.11 -4.62 -25.93
CA GLU A 634 -8.42 -5.03 -24.56
C GLU A 634 -7.23 -4.85 -23.58
N ASN A 635 -6.01 -5.09 -24.04
CA ASN A 635 -4.80 -4.99 -23.22
C ASN A 635 -4.45 -3.55 -22.83
N GLU A 636 -4.92 -2.55 -23.58
CA GLU A 636 -4.63 -1.13 -23.35
C GLU A 636 -5.76 -0.37 -22.64
N VAL A 637 -6.90 -1.00 -22.41
CA VAL A 637 -8.08 -0.33 -21.82
C VAL A 637 -7.78 0.31 -20.46
N VAL A 638 -6.95 -0.34 -19.67
CA VAL A 638 -6.56 0.17 -18.35
C VAL A 638 -5.70 1.43 -18.47
N ASP A 639 -4.73 1.42 -19.39
CA ASP A 639 -3.87 2.57 -19.64
C ASP A 639 -4.64 3.72 -20.28
N LEU A 640 -5.60 3.40 -21.18
CA LEU A 640 -6.53 4.37 -21.73
C LEU A 640 -7.36 5.04 -20.61
N PHE A 641 -7.90 4.24 -19.69
CA PHE A 641 -8.65 4.80 -18.58
C PHE A 641 -7.83 5.79 -17.76
N TYR A 642 -6.59 5.44 -17.41
CA TYR A 642 -5.71 6.34 -16.65
C TYR A 642 -5.28 7.57 -17.48
N ALA A 643 -5.11 7.44 -18.79
CA ALA A 643 -4.89 8.57 -19.65
C ALA A 643 -6.07 9.57 -19.57
N ILE A 644 -7.32 9.08 -19.64
CA ILE A 644 -8.53 9.90 -19.50
C ILE A 644 -8.61 10.51 -18.08
N ALA A 645 -8.39 9.73 -17.02
CA ALA A 645 -8.46 10.19 -15.64
C ALA A 645 -7.39 11.22 -15.27
N ASN A 646 -6.30 11.28 -16.03
CA ASN A 646 -5.21 12.24 -15.87
C ASN A 646 -5.25 13.37 -16.93
N CYS A 647 -6.28 13.43 -17.79
CA CYS A 647 -6.41 14.51 -18.75
C CYS A 647 -6.47 15.87 -18.08
N HIS A 648 -5.81 16.83 -18.68
CA HIS A 648 -6.05 18.25 -18.46
C HIS A 648 -7.40 18.62 -19.08
N GLY A 649 -7.79 19.85 -18.85
CA GLY A 649 -9.01 20.35 -19.47
C GLY A 649 -9.49 21.67 -18.87
N TRP A 650 -10.74 21.94 -19.06
CA TRP A 650 -11.35 23.21 -18.68
C TRP A 650 -12.65 22.95 -17.95
N ILE A 651 -12.98 23.85 -17.06
CA ILE A 651 -14.21 23.83 -16.30
C ILE A 651 -14.97 25.14 -16.48
N LYS A 652 -16.28 25.04 -16.64
CA LYS A 652 -17.20 26.16 -16.74
C LYS A 652 -18.39 25.91 -15.83
N SER A 653 -18.77 26.88 -15.03
CA SER A 653 -20.00 26.84 -14.25
C SER A 653 -21.02 27.83 -14.82
N THR A 654 -22.24 27.37 -15.03
CA THR A 654 -23.40 28.20 -15.40
C THR A 654 -24.41 28.11 -14.29
N GLU A 655 -25.54 28.83 -14.41
CA GLU A 655 -26.64 28.70 -13.45
C GLU A 655 -27.16 27.26 -13.31
N LYS A 656 -27.23 26.53 -14.42
CA LYS A 656 -27.84 25.19 -14.48
C LYS A 656 -26.83 24.06 -14.52
N ASP A 657 -25.60 24.29 -15.03
CA ASP A 657 -24.66 23.26 -15.38
C ASP A 657 -23.27 23.54 -14.81
N VAL A 658 -22.56 22.48 -14.53
CA VAL A 658 -21.11 22.45 -14.42
C VAL A 658 -20.57 21.60 -15.55
N ILE A 659 -19.85 22.21 -16.47
CA ILE A 659 -19.33 21.56 -17.66
C ILE A 659 -17.83 21.40 -17.50
N VAL A 660 -17.35 20.16 -17.63
CA VAL A 660 -15.93 19.84 -17.66
C VAL A 660 -15.58 19.34 -19.03
N ARG A 661 -14.70 20.05 -19.73
CA ARG A 661 -14.17 19.64 -21.02
C ARG A 661 -12.80 19.04 -20.83
N LEU A 662 -12.64 17.77 -21.17
CA LEU A 662 -11.36 17.07 -21.19
C LEU A 662 -10.63 17.37 -22.50
N GLU A 663 -9.33 17.55 -22.43
CA GLU A 663 -8.48 17.63 -23.60
C GLU A 663 -8.56 16.34 -24.43
N SER A 664 -8.67 16.47 -25.75
CA SER A 664 -8.76 15.35 -26.67
C SER A 664 -7.47 14.52 -26.65
N LEU A 665 -7.59 13.20 -26.57
CA LEU A 665 -6.43 12.30 -26.72
C LEU A 665 -5.98 12.26 -28.18
N GLU A 666 -4.67 12.31 -28.43
CA GLU A 666 -4.08 12.43 -29.77
C GLU A 666 -4.49 11.30 -30.74
N GLN A 667 -4.56 10.06 -30.25
CA GLN A 667 -4.91 8.91 -31.08
C GLN A 667 -6.42 8.83 -31.30
N ARG A 668 -6.86 8.86 -32.58
CA ARG A 668 -8.28 8.83 -32.96
C ARG A 668 -9.12 7.77 -32.23
N GLY A 669 -8.64 6.52 -32.17
CA GLY A 669 -9.36 5.43 -31.48
C GLY A 669 -9.50 5.64 -29.99
N ARG A 670 -8.49 6.21 -29.34
CA ARG A 670 -8.51 6.56 -27.90
C ARG A 670 -9.40 7.76 -27.64
N CYS A 671 -9.37 8.76 -28.51
CA CYS A 671 -10.25 9.93 -28.44
C CYS A 671 -11.72 9.52 -28.58
N MET A 672 -12.08 8.69 -29.55
CA MET A 672 -13.44 8.17 -29.70
C MET A 672 -13.93 7.41 -28.45
N ALA A 673 -13.08 6.56 -27.88
CA ALA A 673 -13.43 5.86 -26.66
C ALA A 673 -13.55 6.80 -25.43
N GLN A 674 -12.73 7.85 -25.38
CA GLN A 674 -12.83 8.92 -24.39
C GLN A 674 -14.18 9.66 -24.52
N GLU A 675 -14.57 10.05 -25.73
CA GLU A 675 -15.85 10.70 -26.01
C GLU A 675 -17.04 9.82 -25.60
N GLU A 676 -17.00 8.52 -25.92
CA GLU A 676 -18.05 7.57 -25.54
C GLU A 676 -18.17 7.42 -24.03
N LEU A 677 -17.04 7.34 -23.32
CA LEU A 677 -17.04 7.31 -21.86
C LEU A 677 -17.65 8.61 -21.29
N CYS A 678 -17.25 9.77 -21.78
CA CYS A 678 -17.75 11.07 -21.33
C CYS A 678 -19.25 11.22 -21.62
N ARG A 679 -19.71 10.79 -22.81
CA ARG A 679 -21.13 10.77 -23.16
C ARG A 679 -21.93 9.87 -22.23
N LYS A 680 -21.42 8.67 -21.97
CA LYS A 680 -22.04 7.73 -21.01
C LYS A 680 -22.11 8.31 -19.60
N LEU A 681 -21.03 8.93 -19.11
CA LEU A 681 -21.02 9.58 -17.78
C LEU A 681 -22.04 10.72 -17.73
N THR A 682 -22.07 11.61 -18.72
CA THR A 682 -23.04 12.71 -18.78
C THR A 682 -24.48 12.19 -18.82
N SER A 683 -24.76 11.09 -19.55
CA SER A 683 -26.10 10.48 -19.62
C SER A 683 -26.58 9.89 -18.28
N LEU A 684 -25.69 9.70 -17.28
CA LEU A 684 -26.09 9.25 -15.95
C LEU A 684 -26.84 10.32 -15.15
N GLY A 685 -26.81 11.57 -15.58
CA GLY A 685 -27.57 12.65 -14.95
C GLY A 685 -27.07 13.04 -13.57
N ALA A 686 -25.75 13.15 -13.40
CA ALA A 686 -25.18 13.58 -12.12
C ALA A 686 -25.50 15.04 -11.82
N HIS A 687 -25.84 15.33 -10.57
CA HIS A 687 -26.12 16.68 -10.11
C HIS A 687 -25.21 17.03 -8.93
N THR A 688 -24.86 18.30 -8.83
CA THR A 688 -24.33 18.86 -7.60
C THR A 688 -25.42 18.87 -6.51
N PRO A 689 -25.08 19.00 -5.25
CA PRO A 689 -26.08 19.26 -4.18
C PRO A 689 -26.97 20.49 -4.43
N THR A 690 -26.45 21.48 -5.15
CA THR A 690 -27.19 22.66 -5.60
C THR A 690 -28.03 22.43 -6.86
N ARG A 691 -28.23 21.17 -7.26
CA ARG A 691 -28.98 20.74 -8.45
C ARG A 691 -28.44 21.20 -9.80
N LYS A 692 -27.22 21.68 -9.90
CA LYS A 692 -26.55 21.91 -11.19
C LYS A 692 -26.15 20.55 -11.81
N TRP A 693 -26.37 20.40 -13.11
CA TRP A 693 -25.99 19.20 -13.85
C TRP A 693 -24.47 19.13 -14.03
N LEU A 694 -23.90 17.96 -13.78
CA LEU A 694 -22.49 17.68 -14.07
C LEU A 694 -22.37 17.08 -15.49
N LYS A 695 -21.79 17.82 -16.40
CA LYS A 695 -21.57 17.39 -17.79
C LYS A 695 -20.08 17.23 -18.05
N ILE A 696 -19.70 16.14 -18.71
CA ILE A 696 -18.33 15.91 -19.15
C ILE A 696 -18.35 15.76 -20.66
N GLU A 697 -17.50 16.50 -21.34
CA GLU A 697 -17.31 16.48 -22.78
C GLU A 697 -15.83 16.40 -23.12
N VAL A 698 -15.52 16.14 -24.38
CA VAL A 698 -14.15 16.11 -24.92
C VAL A 698 -14.04 17.18 -26.00
N GLY A 699 -12.93 17.87 -26.06
CA GLY A 699 -12.68 18.87 -27.08
C GLY A 699 -11.40 19.67 -26.85
N ASP A 700 -11.10 20.52 -27.80
CA ASP A 700 -9.93 21.39 -27.78
C ASP A 700 -10.14 22.58 -26.84
N SER A 701 -9.08 23.37 -26.65
CA SER A 701 -9.10 24.53 -25.79
C SER A 701 -10.23 25.49 -26.14
N PRO A 702 -11.15 25.77 -25.23
CA PRO A 702 -12.17 26.79 -25.45
C PRO A 702 -11.62 28.22 -25.22
N LEU A 703 -10.39 28.32 -24.73
CA LEU A 703 -9.68 29.59 -24.57
C LEU A 703 -9.10 29.94 -25.94
N GLN A 704 -9.74 30.88 -26.63
CA GLN A 704 -9.19 31.41 -27.88
C GLN A 704 -7.78 31.95 -27.60
N SER A 705 -6.81 31.53 -28.39
CA SER A 705 -5.54 32.25 -28.48
C SER A 705 -5.88 33.70 -28.82
N VAL A 706 -5.76 34.58 -27.86
CA VAL A 706 -5.66 36.02 -28.15
C VAL A 706 -4.36 36.15 -28.95
N GLN A 707 -4.49 36.20 -30.29
CA GLN A 707 -3.42 36.58 -31.18
C GLN A 707 -3.07 38.04 -30.97
#